data_f59d32b4713a2cb7e058e24466e47ac5
#
_entry.id   f59d32b4713a2cb7e058e24466e47ac5
#
_cell.length_a   1.000
_cell.length_b   1.000
_cell.length_c   1.000
_cell.angle_alpha   90.00
_cell.angle_beta   90.00
_cell.angle_gamma   90.00
#
_symmetry.space_group_name_H-M   'P 1'
#
loop_
_entity.id
_entity.type
_entity.pdbx_description
1 polymer ?
#
loop_
_entity_poly.entity_id
_entity_poly.type
_entity_poly.pdbx_seq_one_letter_code
_entity_poly.pdbx_strand_id
1 'polypeptide(L)'
;MSFHARLDREEETPRKVVGINRTDQSLKNPLLGTEVSFCLQSRSLPHHVRALQYIKSCNLQSKEYYKIFRRVSLQPQIYPIGVLIRAAETIVRVVTITWGLNNVIESLSPAIRYALTNPRVRSYLELHITYQRIIQQVSYSREADIGPKKLGDYQLMFLQSLVVIFDENVSCLVTYNHFLAAADTVKSRCHLLISSVIQGALLNTGSFLDDVLSLINVIDSIDLPHDDYFSIIKSILPYSEGLVMQTHNRTVSTSFATLFNIPHLAPELDNLLKKLLIRDPRLLLMIASVQKSWYFPEIDMLEGSKEQLRKMRVDVETPQALAAMGENSLSMFRAEYIKGYLSKHSKWPPTHLMPGCNRSIRSARELGKWSPSFDRNWKWFKDVVILKVSDLDLDPDFNDIVSDKAVINSKRDWVFEYNAAAYRHKHGHKLERPPERSGPSRLVNALIDGKLDSIPELLEPFYRGSVAFDDRITVLVPKEKELKVKGRFFSKQSLAIRIYQVVAEASLKYEIMPYLKTHSMTMSSTSLTHLLNKLSNLIVSGDSFVINLDYSSWCNAFRPELQMPLCRQLDQMFDSGYFFRTGCVLPCFTTFIIQDRFNPPMADKRSIPVEDMTTCVHGTKTMGEGMRQKLWTILTSCWEIMALREAQVSFNILGQGDNQTIIVYRSITETNQALADRALGCLYKYARLAGHTLKVEECWVSDCLYEYGKRLFFEGIPIPGSLKQLSRVTDSTGELFPNLYSKLACLVSSCLSAAMSDISPWVALTTGVCLYLIELYVELPMRIMQEESLLITLCLVGPSLGGLPTPATLPSVFFRGMSDPLPLQLALLKTL
;
A
#
# COMPACT_ATOMS: atom_id res chain seq x y z
N MET A 1 -41.68 -6.94 0.14
CA MET A 1 -41.07 -6.34 -1.05
C MET A 1 -39.57 -6.41 -0.89
N SER A 2 -38.83 -6.84 -1.92
CA SER A 2 -37.38 -6.85 -1.89
C SER A 2 -36.84 -5.41 -1.95
N PHE A 3 -35.64 -5.19 -1.48
CA PHE A 3 -34.92 -3.91 -1.59
C PHE A 3 -34.88 -3.40 -3.02
N HIS A 4 -34.68 -4.30 -4.01
CA HIS A 4 -34.73 -3.96 -5.43
C HIS A 4 -36.11 -3.52 -5.92
N ALA A 5 -37.18 -4.18 -5.51
CA ALA A 5 -38.55 -3.76 -5.88
C ALA A 5 -38.91 -2.38 -5.30
N ARG A 6 -38.24 -1.97 -4.21
CA ARG A 6 -38.40 -0.63 -3.66
C ARG A 6 -37.53 0.40 -4.36
N LEU A 7 -36.32 0.02 -4.77
CA LEU A 7 -35.46 0.81 -5.65
C LEU A 7 -36.13 1.07 -7.00
N ASP A 8 -36.73 0.01 -7.61
CA ASP A 8 -37.40 0.12 -8.92
C ASP A 8 -38.63 1.04 -8.84
N ARG A 9 -39.40 1.04 -7.73
CA ARG A 9 -40.53 1.95 -7.55
C ARG A 9 -40.10 3.38 -7.24
N GLU A 10 -39.05 3.57 -6.49
CA GLU A 10 -38.47 4.89 -6.26
C GLU A 10 -37.70 5.38 -7.49
N GLU A 11 -37.40 4.46 -8.46
CA GLU A 11 -36.75 4.79 -9.71
C GLU A 11 -37.62 5.57 -10.69
N GLU A 12 -38.86 5.35 -10.73
CA GLU A 12 -39.74 6.13 -11.64
C GLU A 12 -40.04 7.52 -11.12
N THR A 13 -40.21 7.70 -9.82
CA THR A 13 -40.60 8.97 -9.21
C THR A 13 -39.49 10.04 -9.25
N PRO A 14 -38.25 9.76 -8.92
CA PRO A 14 -37.19 10.76 -8.97
C PRO A 14 -36.71 11.17 -10.36
N ARG A 15 -36.90 10.33 -11.40
CA ARG A 15 -36.66 10.80 -12.78
C ARG A 15 -37.58 11.97 -13.17
N LYS A 16 -38.79 11.96 -12.67
CA LYS A 16 -39.71 13.08 -12.85
C LYS A 16 -39.35 14.28 -11.97
N VAL A 17 -38.75 14.05 -10.83
CA VAL A 17 -38.37 15.09 -9.88
C VAL A 17 -37.04 15.73 -10.25
N VAL A 18 -36.11 14.94 -10.79
CA VAL A 18 -34.76 15.43 -11.14
C VAL A 18 -34.73 16.09 -12.51
N GLY A 19 -35.64 15.70 -13.45
CA GLY A 19 -35.77 16.28 -14.78
C GLY A 19 -34.50 16.32 -15.64
N ILE A 20 -33.42 15.73 -15.15
CA ILE A 20 -32.06 15.91 -15.64
C ILE A 20 -31.81 14.92 -16.75
N ASN A 21 -31.73 15.42 -17.97
CA ASN A 21 -31.32 14.64 -19.14
C ASN A 21 -29.81 14.71 -19.34
N ARG A 22 -29.21 13.71 -19.98
CA ARG A 22 -27.78 13.68 -20.32
C ARG A 22 -27.27 14.91 -21.07
N THR A 23 -28.18 15.55 -21.82
CA THR A 23 -27.91 16.75 -22.63
C THR A 23 -28.21 18.05 -21.87
N ASP A 24 -28.74 17.97 -20.66
CA ASP A 24 -29.18 19.14 -19.92
C ASP A 24 -28.00 19.88 -19.32
N GLN A 25 -27.80 21.12 -19.72
CA GLN A 25 -26.76 22.01 -19.22
C GLN A 25 -27.10 22.59 -17.84
N SER A 26 -28.29 22.30 -17.30
CA SER A 26 -28.74 22.81 -16.01
C SER A 26 -27.80 22.50 -14.82
N LEU A 27 -27.07 21.40 -14.91
CA LEU A 27 -26.01 21.07 -13.94
C LEU A 27 -24.79 21.99 -13.98
N LYS A 28 -24.60 22.74 -15.06
CA LYS A 28 -23.49 23.70 -15.18
C LYS A 28 -23.85 25.06 -14.55
N ASN A 29 -25.12 25.31 -14.24
CA ASN A 29 -25.57 26.53 -13.63
C ASN A 29 -26.26 26.23 -12.28
N PRO A 30 -25.67 26.60 -11.13
CA PRO A 30 -26.22 26.33 -9.83
C PRO A 30 -27.56 27.02 -9.56
N LEU A 31 -27.85 28.13 -10.26
CA LEU A 31 -29.14 28.84 -10.17
C LEU A 31 -30.27 28.07 -10.85
N LEU A 32 -29.95 27.21 -11.82
CA LEU A 32 -30.90 26.28 -12.43
C LEU A 32 -31.00 24.96 -11.68
N GLY A 33 -30.20 24.79 -10.65
CA GLY A 33 -30.09 23.57 -9.84
C GLY A 33 -31.16 23.43 -8.76
N THR A 34 -32.38 24.02 -8.91
CA THR A 34 -33.50 23.69 -8.02
C THR A 34 -33.75 22.19 -7.98
N GLU A 35 -33.58 21.50 -9.09
CA GLU A 35 -33.71 20.05 -9.18
C GLU A 35 -32.58 19.31 -8.50
N VAL A 36 -31.33 19.77 -8.66
CA VAL A 36 -30.19 19.25 -7.91
C VAL A 36 -30.39 19.53 -6.43
N SER A 37 -30.79 20.76 -6.03
CA SER A 37 -31.11 21.09 -4.64
C SER A 37 -32.21 20.20 -4.08
N PHE A 38 -33.23 19.89 -4.85
CA PHE A 38 -34.30 19.00 -4.41
C PHE A 38 -33.82 17.55 -4.20
N CYS A 39 -33.03 17.02 -5.14
CA CYS A 39 -32.40 15.71 -4.97
C CYS A 39 -31.51 15.66 -3.74
N LEU A 40 -30.86 16.74 -3.45
CA LEU A 40 -29.91 16.85 -2.35
C LEU A 40 -30.61 17.03 -1.00
N GLN A 41 -31.80 17.63 -0.96
CA GLN A 41 -32.66 17.72 0.23
C GLN A 41 -33.33 16.38 0.55
N SER A 42 -33.50 15.53 -0.44
CA SER A 42 -34.04 14.19 -0.25
C SER A 42 -32.95 13.25 0.32
N ARG A 43 -32.98 13.01 1.61
CA ARG A 43 -32.04 12.18 2.36
C ARG A 43 -32.18 10.67 2.08
N SER A 44 -32.88 10.26 1.04
CA SER A 44 -33.06 8.84 0.73
C SER A 44 -31.87 8.30 -0.08
N LEU A 45 -31.39 7.13 0.28
CA LEU A 45 -30.30 6.42 -0.40
C LEU A 45 -30.50 6.29 -1.92
N PRO A 46 -31.72 6.03 -2.43
CA PRO A 46 -32.00 5.98 -3.86
C PRO A 46 -31.66 7.25 -4.64
N HIS A 47 -31.86 8.40 -4.06
CA HIS A 47 -31.54 9.67 -4.71
C HIS A 47 -30.04 9.91 -4.81
N HIS A 48 -29.29 9.51 -3.78
CA HIS A 48 -27.81 9.58 -3.83
C HIS A 48 -27.24 8.64 -4.88
N VAL A 49 -27.76 7.41 -5.01
CA VAL A 49 -27.34 6.44 -6.03
C VAL A 49 -27.55 7.00 -7.42
N ARG A 50 -28.68 7.66 -7.65
CA ARG A 50 -29.00 8.25 -8.98
C ARG A 50 -28.20 9.47 -9.28
N ALA A 51 -27.98 10.34 -8.30
CA ALA A 51 -27.07 11.46 -8.45
C ALA A 51 -25.69 10.97 -8.89
N LEU A 52 -25.18 9.89 -8.29
CA LEU A 52 -23.92 9.27 -8.69
C LEU A 52 -23.97 8.60 -10.08
N GLN A 53 -25.04 7.88 -10.40
CA GLN A 53 -25.25 7.31 -11.73
C GLN A 53 -25.33 8.40 -12.79
N TYR A 54 -26.01 9.51 -12.47
CA TYR A 54 -26.08 10.66 -13.33
C TYR A 54 -24.73 11.33 -13.54
N ILE A 55 -23.94 11.54 -12.46
CA ILE A 55 -22.57 12.07 -12.55
C ILE A 55 -21.72 11.18 -13.44
N LYS A 56 -21.77 9.86 -13.24
CA LYS A 56 -21.07 8.88 -14.11
C LYS A 56 -21.54 8.99 -15.56
N SER A 57 -22.85 9.19 -15.77
CA SER A 57 -23.43 9.31 -17.12
C SER A 57 -23.10 10.62 -17.83
N CYS A 58 -22.87 11.70 -17.07
CA CYS A 58 -22.52 13.01 -17.61
C CYS A 58 -21.02 13.16 -17.91
N ASN A 59 -20.22 12.12 -17.66
CA ASN A 59 -18.77 12.17 -17.83
C ASN A 59 -18.12 13.35 -17.05
N LEU A 60 -18.77 13.83 -16.00
CA LEU A 60 -18.20 14.77 -15.02
C LEU A 60 -17.14 14.02 -14.20
N GLN A 61 -16.06 13.71 -14.90
CA GLN A 61 -14.97 12.90 -14.40
C GLN A 61 -14.20 13.68 -13.36
N SER A 62 -13.53 12.94 -12.51
CA SER A 62 -12.59 13.43 -11.52
C SER A 62 -11.64 14.52 -12.04
N LYS A 63 -11.35 14.53 -13.33
CA LYS A 63 -10.54 15.54 -14.01
C LYS A 63 -11.20 16.94 -14.03
N GLU A 64 -12.50 17.04 -14.28
CA GLU A 64 -13.22 18.32 -14.20
C GLU A 64 -13.28 18.86 -12.77
N TYR A 65 -13.50 17.95 -11.82
CA TYR A 65 -13.41 18.25 -10.41
C TYR A 65 -12.04 18.80 -10.00
N TYR A 66 -10.96 18.18 -10.49
CA TYR A 66 -9.60 18.66 -10.21
C TYR A 66 -9.26 19.97 -10.92
N LYS A 67 -9.84 20.24 -12.09
CA LYS A 67 -9.73 21.56 -12.74
C LYS A 67 -10.36 22.66 -11.87
N ILE A 68 -11.46 22.38 -11.19
CA ILE A 68 -12.07 23.33 -10.24
C ILE A 68 -11.07 23.67 -9.13
N PHE A 69 -10.47 22.66 -8.51
CA PHE A 69 -9.52 22.90 -7.41
C PHE A 69 -8.25 23.65 -7.83
N ARG A 70 -7.80 23.50 -9.07
CA ARG A 70 -6.66 24.27 -9.60
C ARG A 70 -6.97 25.74 -9.78
N ARG A 71 -8.24 26.09 -9.99
CA ARG A 71 -8.70 27.46 -10.19
C ARG A 71 -9.05 28.17 -8.88
N VAL A 72 -9.08 27.45 -7.78
CA VAL A 72 -9.37 28.06 -6.47
C VAL A 72 -8.30 29.09 -6.15
N SER A 73 -8.68 30.35 -6.16
CA SER A 73 -7.87 31.45 -5.65
C SER A 73 -8.32 31.76 -4.23
N LEU A 74 -7.40 31.71 -3.28
CA LEU A 74 -7.68 32.11 -1.91
C LEU A 74 -7.16 33.52 -1.66
N GLN A 75 -7.95 34.32 -0.96
CA GLN A 75 -7.41 35.59 -0.45
C GLN A 75 -6.34 35.30 0.59
N PRO A 76 -5.18 35.97 0.54
CA PRO A 76 -4.11 35.78 1.50
C PRO A 76 -4.62 35.97 2.92
N GLN A 77 -4.57 34.93 3.74
CA GLN A 77 -4.88 35.03 5.15
C GLN A 77 -3.61 35.44 5.90
N ILE A 78 -3.76 36.25 6.96
CA ILE A 78 -2.66 36.61 7.84
C ILE A 78 -2.38 35.40 8.75
N TYR A 79 -1.34 34.63 8.40
CA TYR A 79 -0.86 33.54 9.23
C TYR A 79 0.27 34.01 10.12
N PRO A 80 0.48 33.42 11.29
CA PRO A 80 1.66 33.70 12.13
C PRO A 80 2.91 32.99 11.55
N ILE A 81 3.15 33.13 10.23
CA ILE A 81 4.25 32.46 9.54
C ILE A 81 5.58 32.77 10.23
N GLY A 82 5.77 34.00 10.68
CA GLY A 82 6.99 34.39 11.40
C GLY A 82 7.21 33.58 12.70
N VAL A 83 6.14 33.26 13.43
CA VAL A 83 6.24 32.41 14.62
C VAL A 83 6.57 30.98 14.23
N LEU A 84 5.92 30.42 13.19
CA LEU A 84 6.20 29.08 12.71
C LEU A 84 7.66 28.94 12.21
N ILE A 85 8.17 29.93 11.50
CA ILE A 85 9.56 29.95 11.04
C ILE A 85 10.53 29.95 12.22
N ARG A 86 10.37 30.86 13.18
CA ARG A 86 11.27 30.92 14.34
C ARG A 86 11.19 29.66 15.18
N ALA A 87 9.99 29.12 15.43
CA ALA A 87 9.82 27.85 16.13
C ALA A 87 10.53 26.71 15.39
N ALA A 88 10.35 26.58 14.06
CA ALA A 88 11.01 25.55 13.27
C ALA A 88 12.53 25.68 13.28
N GLU A 89 13.05 26.88 13.08
CA GLU A 89 14.50 27.16 13.14
C GLU A 89 15.08 26.81 14.52
N THR A 90 14.39 27.18 15.60
CA THR A 90 14.81 26.87 16.97
C THR A 90 14.78 25.37 17.25
N ILE A 91 13.73 24.66 16.87
CA ILE A 91 13.62 23.22 17.07
C ILE A 91 14.74 22.48 16.32
N VAL A 92 14.94 22.81 15.04
CA VAL A 92 16.00 22.18 14.24
C VAL A 92 17.38 22.49 14.82
N ARG A 93 17.60 23.72 15.30
CA ARG A 93 18.83 24.12 15.99
C ARG A 93 19.08 23.30 17.27
N VAL A 94 18.08 23.16 18.14
CA VAL A 94 18.18 22.35 19.37
C VAL A 94 18.56 20.91 19.05
N VAL A 95 17.88 20.31 18.05
CA VAL A 95 18.15 18.94 17.64
C VAL A 95 19.56 18.78 17.05
N THR A 96 20.00 19.68 16.18
CA THR A 96 21.34 19.63 15.58
C THR A 96 22.46 19.88 16.58
N ILE A 97 22.29 20.79 17.55
CA ILE A 97 23.24 21.03 18.64
C ILE A 97 23.36 19.77 19.52
N THR A 98 22.24 19.15 19.89
CA THR A 98 22.22 17.92 20.68
C THR A 98 23.03 16.80 20.04
N TRP A 99 23.11 16.79 18.69
CA TRP A 99 23.89 15.84 17.91
C TRP A 99 25.30 16.31 17.53
N GLY A 100 25.70 17.51 17.93
CA GLY A 100 27.02 18.07 17.62
C GLY A 100 27.23 18.42 16.14
N LEU A 101 26.15 18.70 15.39
CA LEU A 101 26.16 18.90 13.94
C LEU A 101 25.79 20.35 13.54
N ASN A 102 26.47 21.32 14.11
CA ASN A 102 26.14 22.75 13.95
C ASN A 102 26.20 23.25 12.50
N ASN A 103 27.08 22.70 11.66
CA ASN A 103 27.26 23.16 10.27
C ASN A 103 26.01 22.91 9.40
N VAL A 104 25.16 21.98 9.76
CA VAL A 104 23.93 21.67 9.00
C VAL A 104 22.89 22.78 9.17
N ILE A 105 22.89 23.50 10.29
CA ILE A 105 21.97 24.61 10.59
C ILE A 105 22.08 25.74 9.58
N GLU A 106 23.32 26.06 9.14
CA GLU A 106 23.59 27.16 8.21
C GLU A 106 22.85 26.98 6.87
N SER A 107 22.68 25.74 6.44
CA SER A 107 21.90 25.40 5.24
C SER A 107 20.40 25.27 5.49
N LEU A 108 20.01 24.72 6.66
CA LEU A 108 18.62 24.41 6.96
C LEU A 108 17.77 25.62 7.35
N SER A 109 18.31 26.58 8.13
CA SER A 109 17.55 27.79 8.53
C SER A 109 17.11 28.65 7.35
N PRO A 110 17.96 28.97 6.36
CA PRO A 110 17.51 29.65 5.14
C PRO A 110 16.49 28.84 4.35
N ALA A 111 16.65 27.51 4.29
CA ALA A 111 15.72 26.61 3.60
C ALA A 111 14.33 26.61 4.25
N ILE A 112 14.24 26.53 5.58
CA ILE A 112 12.98 26.63 6.33
C ILE A 112 12.27 27.94 6.00
N ARG A 113 12.99 29.04 6.09
CA ARG A 113 12.45 30.37 5.78
C ARG A 113 11.94 30.44 4.36
N TYR A 114 12.74 30.02 3.39
CA TYR A 114 12.36 30.02 1.99
C TYR A 114 11.16 29.09 1.72
N ALA A 115 11.13 27.89 2.30
CA ALA A 115 10.02 26.95 2.13
C ALA A 115 8.68 27.53 2.61
N LEU A 116 8.66 28.19 3.76
CA LEU A 116 7.42 28.73 4.34
C LEU A 116 7.01 30.11 3.77
N THR A 117 7.93 30.85 3.14
CA THR A 117 7.65 32.17 2.54
C THR A 117 7.51 32.15 1.02
N ASN A 118 7.96 31.08 0.35
CA ASN A 118 7.85 30.97 -1.10
C ASN A 118 6.39 31.07 -1.57
N PRO A 119 6.06 31.93 -2.54
CA PRO A 119 4.67 32.17 -2.93
C PRO A 119 3.96 30.91 -3.45
N ARG A 120 4.67 30.02 -4.15
CA ARG A 120 4.10 28.77 -4.68
C ARG A 120 3.78 27.77 -3.56
N VAL A 121 4.71 27.58 -2.63
CA VAL A 121 4.50 26.75 -1.44
C VAL A 121 3.35 27.30 -0.61
N ARG A 122 3.34 28.61 -0.40
CA ARG A 122 2.33 29.32 0.39
C ARG A 122 0.93 29.15 -0.19
N SER A 123 0.75 29.22 -1.50
CA SER A 123 -0.54 29.00 -2.14
C SER A 123 -1.11 27.58 -1.83
N TYR A 124 -0.28 26.54 -1.92
CA TYR A 124 -0.71 25.18 -1.54
C TYR A 124 -0.93 25.01 -0.03
N LEU A 125 -0.15 25.69 0.79
CA LEU A 125 -0.31 25.70 2.25
C LEU A 125 -1.66 26.32 2.66
N GLU A 126 -2.01 27.46 2.09
CA GLU A 126 -3.28 28.13 2.33
C GLU A 126 -4.47 27.27 1.91
N LEU A 127 -4.36 26.65 0.76
CA LEU A 127 -5.38 25.71 0.27
C LEU A 127 -5.51 24.49 1.19
N HIS A 128 -4.40 23.90 1.62
CA HIS A 128 -4.40 22.78 2.58
C HIS A 128 -5.08 23.14 3.90
N ILE A 129 -4.70 24.28 4.51
CA ILE A 129 -5.30 24.73 5.77
C ILE A 129 -6.81 24.94 5.61
N THR A 130 -7.24 25.54 4.50
CA THR A 130 -8.66 25.78 4.22
C THR A 130 -9.44 24.46 4.12
N TYR A 131 -8.90 23.46 3.39
CA TYR A 131 -9.51 22.14 3.29
C TYR A 131 -9.65 21.47 4.66
N GLN A 132 -8.61 21.50 5.48
CA GLN A 132 -8.62 20.85 6.78
C GLN A 132 -9.65 21.48 7.71
N ARG A 133 -9.79 22.81 7.73
CA ARG A 133 -10.80 23.52 8.50
C ARG A 133 -12.22 23.16 8.06
N ILE A 134 -12.44 23.03 6.74
CA ILE A 134 -13.75 22.61 6.22
C ILE A 134 -14.05 21.17 6.68
N ILE A 135 -13.10 20.26 6.52
CA ILE A 135 -13.24 18.85 6.92
C ILE A 135 -13.55 18.72 8.41
N GLN A 136 -12.85 19.47 9.27
CA GLN A 136 -13.12 19.49 10.70
C GLN A 136 -14.54 19.95 11.02
N GLN A 137 -14.97 21.06 10.44
CA GLN A 137 -16.33 21.58 10.65
C GLN A 137 -17.40 20.57 10.22
N VAL A 138 -17.17 19.83 9.11
CA VAL A 138 -18.08 18.79 8.63
C VAL A 138 -18.08 17.58 9.53
N SER A 139 -16.92 17.17 10.03
CA SER A 139 -16.78 15.97 10.87
C SER A 139 -17.38 16.15 12.26
N TYR A 140 -17.39 17.37 12.80
CA TYR A 140 -17.96 17.68 14.13
C TYR A 140 -19.46 17.94 14.10
N SER A 141 -20.05 18.26 12.96
CA SER A 141 -21.50 18.45 12.85
C SER A 141 -22.20 17.10 12.68
N ARG A 142 -22.77 16.59 13.74
CA ARG A 142 -23.39 15.26 13.77
C ARG A 142 -24.66 15.10 12.94
N GLU A 143 -25.40 16.14 12.62
CA GLU A 143 -26.63 16.06 11.82
C GLU A 143 -26.93 17.37 11.12
N ALA A 144 -27.36 17.28 9.87
CA ALA A 144 -28.11 18.24 9.08
C ALA A 144 -27.62 19.71 9.03
N ASP A 145 -27.75 20.28 7.89
CA ASP A 145 -27.70 21.71 7.58
C ASP A 145 -26.39 22.43 7.92
N ILE A 146 -25.29 21.80 7.51
CA ILE A 146 -24.07 22.55 7.33
C ILE A 146 -24.34 23.49 6.15
N GLY A 147 -24.60 24.73 6.44
CA GLY A 147 -24.75 25.78 5.42
C GLY A 147 -23.56 25.76 4.46
N PRO A 148 -23.71 26.33 3.26
CA PRO A 148 -22.65 26.29 2.25
C PRO A 148 -21.33 26.84 2.83
N LYS A 149 -20.24 26.10 2.61
CA LYS A 149 -18.87 26.50 2.96
C LYS A 149 -18.20 27.12 1.74
N LYS A 150 -17.32 28.08 1.96
CA LYS A 150 -16.56 28.72 0.88
C LYS A 150 -15.18 28.08 0.73
N LEU A 151 -14.83 27.79 -0.53
CA LEU A 151 -13.49 27.39 -0.95
C LEU A 151 -13.06 28.31 -2.09
N GLY A 152 -12.43 29.45 -1.76
CA GLY A 152 -12.20 30.52 -2.71
C GLY A 152 -13.52 31.09 -3.24
N ASP A 153 -13.69 31.12 -4.55
CA ASP A 153 -14.91 31.58 -5.23
C ASP A 153 -16.02 30.52 -5.26
N TYR A 154 -15.69 29.25 -4.93
CA TYR A 154 -16.62 28.15 -4.93
C TYR A 154 -17.36 28.02 -3.59
N GLN A 155 -18.60 27.56 -3.68
CA GLN A 155 -19.40 27.14 -2.54
C GLN A 155 -19.44 25.63 -2.48
N LEU A 156 -19.43 25.08 -1.27
CA LEU A 156 -19.48 23.64 -0.99
C LEU A 156 -20.71 23.34 -0.17
N MET A 157 -21.53 22.42 -0.62
CA MET A 157 -22.67 21.89 0.12
C MET A 157 -22.44 20.40 0.42
N PHE A 158 -22.47 20.03 1.69
CA PHE A 158 -22.20 18.66 2.16
C PHE A 158 -23.50 17.93 2.46
N LEU A 159 -23.65 16.75 1.90
CA LEU A 159 -24.86 15.93 1.96
C LEU A 159 -24.48 14.49 2.26
N GLN A 160 -24.41 14.12 3.50
CA GLN A 160 -23.99 12.78 3.94
C GLN A 160 -22.74 12.27 3.21
N SER A 161 -22.92 11.51 2.13
CA SER A 161 -21.84 10.90 1.34
C SER A 161 -21.49 11.68 0.06
N LEU A 162 -22.12 12.83 -0.20
CA LEU A 162 -21.93 13.64 -1.40
C LEU A 162 -21.53 15.07 -1.07
N VAL A 163 -20.80 15.69 -1.99
CA VAL A 163 -20.40 17.10 -1.92
C VAL A 163 -20.75 17.78 -3.24
N VAL A 164 -21.52 18.84 -3.17
CA VAL A 164 -21.77 19.72 -4.32
C VAL A 164 -20.80 20.88 -4.25
N ILE A 165 -20.13 21.15 -5.34
CA ILE A 165 -19.18 22.25 -5.49
C ILE A 165 -19.69 23.11 -6.62
N PHE A 166 -19.92 24.38 -6.38
CA PHE A 166 -20.51 25.27 -7.36
C PHE A 166 -20.02 26.71 -7.24
N ASP A 167 -20.00 27.38 -8.36
CA ASP A 167 -19.90 28.85 -8.50
C ASP A 167 -20.99 29.35 -9.45
N GLU A 168 -20.86 30.56 -9.95
CA GLU A 168 -21.85 31.15 -10.90
C GLU A 168 -21.90 30.42 -12.26
N ASN A 169 -20.83 29.71 -12.63
CA ASN A 169 -20.65 29.14 -13.97
C ASN A 169 -20.58 27.62 -13.98
N VAL A 170 -20.19 27.01 -12.90
CA VAL A 170 -19.87 25.56 -12.84
C VAL A 170 -20.49 24.93 -11.63
N SER A 171 -21.10 23.77 -11.80
CA SER A 171 -21.46 22.90 -10.67
C SER A 171 -20.91 21.50 -10.87
N CYS A 172 -20.42 20.89 -9.78
CA CYS A 172 -19.86 19.55 -9.78
C CYS A 172 -20.38 18.81 -8.54
N LEU A 173 -20.74 17.55 -8.73
CA LEU A 173 -21.17 16.67 -7.66
C LEU A 173 -20.17 15.53 -7.53
N VAL A 174 -19.62 15.32 -6.35
CA VAL A 174 -18.61 14.28 -6.07
C VAL A 174 -18.98 13.51 -4.81
N THR A 175 -18.40 12.31 -4.63
CA THR A 175 -18.50 11.61 -3.35
C THR A 175 -17.68 12.34 -2.29
N TYR A 176 -18.07 12.20 -1.02
CA TYR A 176 -17.28 12.75 0.08
C TYR A 176 -15.88 12.15 0.13
N ASN A 177 -15.72 10.86 -0.17
CA ASN A 177 -14.41 10.21 -0.26
C ASN A 177 -13.54 10.83 -1.36
N HIS A 178 -14.15 11.18 -2.49
CA HIS A 178 -13.44 11.85 -3.58
C HIS A 178 -13.00 13.27 -3.20
N PHE A 179 -13.84 14.00 -2.46
CA PHE A 179 -13.49 15.29 -1.88
C PHE A 179 -12.31 15.16 -0.90
N LEU A 180 -12.32 14.15 -0.03
CA LEU A 180 -11.19 13.88 0.87
C LEU A 180 -9.91 13.52 0.10
N ALA A 181 -10.03 12.74 -0.97
CA ALA A 181 -8.87 12.39 -1.82
C ALA A 181 -8.24 13.63 -2.48
N ALA A 182 -9.06 14.63 -2.89
CA ALA A 182 -8.54 15.89 -3.41
C ALA A 182 -7.85 16.72 -2.32
N ALA A 183 -8.43 16.80 -1.12
CA ALA A 183 -7.80 17.46 0.02
C ALA A 183 -6.44 16.84 0.35
N ASP A 184 -6.36 15.50 0.35
CA ASP A 184 -5.10 14.77 0.53
C ASP A 184 -4.07 15.05 -0.58
N THR A 185 -4.52 15.24 -1.82
CA THR A 185 -3.62 15.61 -2.92
C THR A 185 -3.05 17.00 -2.74
N VAL A 186 -3.86 17.96 -2.30
CA VAL A 186 -3.39 19.32 -1.99
C VAL A 186 -2.38 19.28 -0.84
N LYS A 187 -2.66 18.52 0.20
CA LYS A 187 -1.74 18.28 1.32
C LYS A 187 -0.43 17.66 0.82
N SER A 188 -0.52 16.61 0.03
CA SER A 188 0.63 15.91 -0.57
C SER A 188 1.51 16.86 -1.39
N ARG A 189 0.93 17.73 -2.20
CA ARG A 189 1.67 18.75 -2.97
C ARG A 189 2.32 19.80 -2.08
N CYS A 190 1.63 20.27 -1.04
CA CYS A 190 2.23 21.19 -0.06
C CYS A 190 3.48 20.54 0.57
N HIS A 191 3.37 19.31 1.03
CA HIS A 191 4.48 18.54 1.61
C HIS A 191 5.62 18.33 0.61
N LEU A 192 5.29 17.98 -0.62
CA LEU A 192 6.26 17.80 -1.71
C LEU A 192 7.07 19.08 -1.96
N LEU A 193 6.41 20.22 -2.02
CA LEU A 193 7.10 21.49 -2.28
C LEU A 193 7.99 21.92 -1.12
N ILE A 194 7.53 21.80 0.14
CA ILE A 194 8.35 22.06 1.33
C ILE A 194 9.57 21.13 1.33
N SER A 195 9.36 19.83 1.11
CA SER A 195 10.44 18.83 1.04
C SER A 195 11.43 19.15 -0.08
N SER A 196 10.94 19.62 -1.23
CA SER A 196 11.78 19.95 -2.40
C SER A 196 12.72 21.12 -2.11
N VAL A 197 12.24 22.15 -1.39
CA VAL A 197 13.10 23.28 -0.97
C VAL A 197 14.20 22.79 -0.04
N ILE A 198 13.85 21.99 0.97
CA ILE A 198 14.80 21.51 1.97
C ILE A 198 15.80 20.53 1.33
N GLN A 199 15.33 19.62 0.48
CA GLN A 199 16.18 18.70 -0.26
C GLN A 199 17.16 19.45 -1.19
N GLY A 200 16.65 20.43 -1.93
CA GLY A 200 17.47 21.26 -2.81
C GLY A 200 18.56 22.02 -2.08
N ALA A 201 18.27 22.54 -0.89
CA ALA A 201 19.26 23.22 -0.05
C ALA A 201 20.37 22.27 0.44
N LEU A 202 20.03 21.05 0.82
CA LEU A 202 21.00 20.05 1.28
C LEU A 202 21.83 19.46 0.14
N LEU A 203 21.28 19.36 -1.06
CA LEU A 203 21.99 18.88 -2.26
C LEU A 203 22.76 19.99 -2.99
N ASN A 204 22.69 21.24 -2.53
CA ASN A 204 23.21 22.42 -3.24
C ASN A 204 22.67 22.56 -4.67
N THR A 205 21.42 22.15 -4.92
CA THR A 205 20.76 22.25 -6.21
C THR A 205 19.67 23.32 -6.16
N GLY A 206 20.02 24.55 -6.49
CA GLY A 206 19.11 25.70 -6.44
C GLY A 206 17.85 25.60 -7.30
N SER A 207 17.85 24.76 -8.35
CA SER A 207 16.72 24.58 -9.27
C SER A 207 15.80 23.42 -8.92
N PHE A 208 15.99 22.72 -7.80
CA PHE A 208 15.24 21.50 -7.48
C PHE A 208 13.72 21.74 -7.35
N LEU A 209 13.34 22.83 -6.69
CA LEU A 209 11.93 23.22 -6.58
C LEU A 209 11.31 23.52 -7.96
N ASP A 210 12.05 24.18 -8.84
CA ASP A 210 11.56 24.55 -10.18
C ASP A 210 11.36 23.29 -11.05
N ASP A 211 12.19 22.27 -10.89
CA ASP A 211 12.03 20.98 -11.58
C ASP A 211 10.76 20.28 -11.13
N VAL A 212 10.49 20.25 -9.82
CA VAL A 212 9.26 19.66 -9.26
C VAL A 212 8.03 20.44 -9.69
N LEU A 213 8.08 21.78 -9.68
CA LEU A 213 7.01 22.63 -10.18
C LEU A 213 6.78 22.44 -11.68
N SER A 214 7.83 22.26 -12.47
CA SER A 214 7.74 21.98 -13.90
C SER A 214 7.01 20.67 -14.14
N LEU A 215 7.33 19.62 -13.39
CA LEU A 215 6.62 18.34 -13.48
C LEU A 215 5.13 18.49 -13.09
N ILE A 216 4.83 19.19 -11.99
CA ILE A 216 3.46 19.47 -11.58
C ILE A 216 2.70 20.20 -12.71
N ASN A 217 3.27 21.25 -13.27
CA ASN A 217 2.62 22.04 -14.33
C ASN A 217 2.38 21.22 -15.59
N VAL A 218 3.36 20.44 -16.02
CA VAL A 218 3.22 19.58 -17.20
C VAL A 218 2.13 18.54 -17.00
N ILE A 219 2.11 17.82 -15.87
CA ILE A 219 1.06 16.85 -15.58
C ILE A 219 -0.30 17.51 -15.48
N ASP A 220 -0.38 18.68 -14.87
CA ASP A 220 -1.61 19.43 -14.74
C ASP A 220 -2.13 19.97 -16.08
N SER A 221 -1.29 20.14 -17.09
CA SER A 221 -1.67 20.57 -18.43
C SER A 221 -2.18 19.44 -19.32
N ILE A 222 -1.92 18.16 -18.95
CA ILE A 222 -2.34 17.01 -19.75
C ILE A 222 -3.87 16.97 -19.84
N ASP A 223 -4.40 17.06 -21.06
CA ASP A 223 -5.84 16.99 -21.33
C ASP A 223 -6.20 15.72 -22.11
N LEU A 224 -6.30 14.61 -21.40
CA LEU A 224 -6.62 13.30 -21.95
C LEU A 224 -7.83 12.69 -21.25
N PRO A 225 -8.49 11.69 -21.85
CA PRO A 225 -9.49 10.88 -21.18
C PRO A 225 -8.97 10.33 -19.85
N HIS A 226 -9.88 10.05 -18.95
CA HIS A 226 -9.61 9.72 -17.56
C HIS A 226 -8.65 8.52 -17.38
N ASP A 227 -8.89 7.43 -18.11
CA ASP A 227 -8.07 6.21 -18.01
C ASP A 227 -6.66 6.43 -18.57
N ASP A 228 -6.53 7.16 -19.66
CA ASP A 228 -5.26 7.49 -20.29
C ASP A 228 -4.42 8.41 -19.41
N TYR A 229 -5.07 9.42 -18.78
CA TYR A 229 -4.40 10.33 -17.85
C TYR A 229 -3.75 9.56 -16.68
N PHE A 230 -4.51 8.67 -16.01
CA PHE A 230 -3.96 7.91 -14.89
C PHE A 230 -2.96 6.83 -15.32
N SER A 231 -3.10 6.30 -16.52
CA SER A 231 -2.12 5.40 -17.12
C SER A 231 -0.77 6.10 -17.31
N ILE A 232 -0.77 7.31 -17.85
CA ILE A 232 0.46 8.11 -18.02
C ILE A 232 1.10 8.39 -16.65
N ILE A 233 0.35 8.88 -15.68
CA ILE A 233 0.89 9.20 -14.35
C ILE A 233 1.53 7.96 -13.71
N LYS A 234 0.88 6.81 -13.82
CA LYS A 234 1.41 5.55 -13.30
C LYS A 234 2.71 5.15 -13.98
N SER A 235 2.87 5.50 -15.25
CA SER A 235 4.00 5.10 -16.08
C SER A 235 5.21 6.04 -15.98
N ILE A 236 5.11 7.21 -15.33
CA ILE A 236 6.19 8.19 -15.25
C ILE A 236 7.46 7.57 -14.63
N LEU A 237 7.35 6.88 -13.50
CA LEU A 237 8.52 6.26 -12.86
C LEU A 237 9.09 5.10 -13.69
N PRO A 238 8.32 4.08 -14.10
CA PRO A 238 8.83 3.01 -14.95
C PRO A 238 9.46 3.52 -16.25
N TYR A 239 8.86 4.54 -16.87
CA TYR A 239 9.44 5.16 -18.06
C TYR A 239 10.79 5.82 -17.77
N SER A 240 10.89 6.54 -16.65
CA SER A 240 12.15 7.17 -16.21
C SER A 240 13.23 6.14 -15.89
N GLU A 241 12.87 5.02 -15.25
CA GLU A 241 13.76 3.88 -15.03
C GLU A 241 14.25 3.30 -16.36
N GLY A 242 13.34 3.14 -17.32
CA GLY A 242 13.66 2.69 -18.68
C GLY A 242 14.65 3.61 -19.38
N LEU A 243 14.43 4.94 -19.33
CA LEU A 243 15.35 5.93 -19.91
C LEU A 243 16.76 5.84 -19.29
N VAL A 244 16.84 5.69 -17.96
CA VAL A 244 18.12 5.52 -17.25
C VAL A 244 18.81 4.25 -17.68
N MET A 245 18.11 3.11 -17.72
CA MET A 245 18.68 1.84 -18.12
C MET A 245 19.14 1.84 -19.59
N GLN A 246 18.34 2.43 -20.51
CA GLN A 246 18.70 2.52 -21.93
C GLN A 246 20.00 3.30 -22.12
N THR A 247 20.23 4.32 -21.29
CA THR A 247 21.38 5.22 -21.43
C THR A 247 22.63 4.69 -20.73
N HIS A 248 22.46 3.95 -19.62
CA HIS A 248 23.55 3.61 -18.69
C HIS A 248 23.87 2.12 -18.58
N ASN A 249 22.97 1.20 -19.03
CA ASN A 249 23.32 -0.21 -19.08
C ASN A 249 24.52 -0.43 -20.04
N ARG A 250 25.49 -1.21 -19.58
CA ARG A 250 26.77 -1.44 -20.29
C ARG A 250 26.84 -2.81 -20.97
N THR A 251 26.32 -3.84 -20.29
CA THR A 251 26.55 -5.25 -20.69
C THR A 251 25.24 -6.02 -20.93
N VAL A 252 24.11 -5.42 -20.61
CA VAL A 252 22.77 -6.01 -20.82
C VAL A 252 21.87 -5.00 -21.50
N SER A 253 21.02 -5.47 -22.39
CA SER A 253 19.95 -4.66 -22.96
C SER A 253 18.69 -4.82 -22.12
N THR A 254 17.96 -3.73 -21.96
CA THR A 254 16.66 -3.74 -21.30
C THR A 254 15.60 -4.32 -22.20
N SER A 255 14.80 -5.26 -21.70
CA SER A 255 13.65 -5.84 -22.41
C SER A 255 12.43 -4.90 -22.46
N PHE A 256 12.62 -3.60 -22.36
CA PHE A 256 11.59 -2.58 -22.26
C PHE A 256 10.97 -2.13 -23.59
N ALA A 257 10.86 -2.98 -24.58
CA ALA A 257 10.27 -2.59 -25.86
C ALA A 257 8.88 -1.97 -25.74
N THR A 258 8.13 -2.31 -24.70
CA THR A 258 6.76 -1.83 -24.44
C THR A 258 6.69 -0.58 -23.57
N LEU A 259 7.63 -0.35 -22.64
CA LEU A 259 7.65 0.86 -21.80
C LEU A 259 8.01 2.12 -22.59
N PHE A 260 8.79 1.98 -23.67
CA PHE A 260 9.11 3.12 -24.54
C PHE A 260 7.97 3.53 -25.47
N ASN A 261 6.90 2.74 -25.55
CA ASN A 261 5.75 3.01 -26.39
C ASN A 261 4.53 3.32 -25.51
N ILE A 262 4.66 4.31 -24.60
CA ILE A 262 3.52 4.77 -23.83
C ILE A 262 2.60 5.50 -24.79
N PRO A 263 1.41 4.96 -25.10
CA PRO A 263 0.46 5.66 -25.92
C PRO A 263 0.12 7.01 -25.26
N HIS A 264 0.14 8.08 -26.04
CA HIS A 264 -0.24 9.43 -25.59
C HIS A 264 0.72 10.10 -24.57
N LEU A 265 1.99 9.69 -24.49
CA LEU A 265 2.96 10.46 -23.70
C LEU A 265 3.06 11.87 -24.28
N ALA A 266 2.70 12.88 -23.48
CA ALA A 266 2.77 14.27 -23.90
C ALA A 266 4.23 14.65 -24.23
N PRO A 267 4.52 15.25 -25.38
CA PRO A 267 5.88 15.63 -25.77
C PRO A 267 6.59 16.49 -24.72
N GLU A 268 5.83 17.35 -24.04
CA GLU A 268 6.35 18.22 -22.98
C GLU A 268 6.86 17.41 -21.78
N LEU A 269 6.13 16.32 -21.42
CA LEU A 269 6.54 15.43 -20.33
C LEU A 269 7.78 14.63 -20.73
N ASP A 270 7.83 14.07 -21.92
CA ASP A 270 8.99 13.35 -22.44
C ASP A 270 10.25 14.23 -22.47
N ASN A 271 10.11 15.46 -23.01
CA ASN A 271 11.19 16.43 -23.07
C ASN A 271 11.69 16.82 -21.65
N LEU A 272 10.78 17.02 -20.70
CA LEU A 272 11.13 17.32 -19.33
C LEU A 272 11.93 16.16 -18.69
N LEU A 273 11.47 14.92 -18.84
CA LEU A 273 12.13 13.75 -18.26
C LEU A 273 13.51 13.52 -18.88
N LYS A 274 13.66 13.68 -20.21
CA LYS A 274 14.95 13.61 -20.90
C LYS A 274 15.91 14.74 -20.46
N LYS A 275 15.42 15.95 -20.26
CA LYS A 275 16.22 17.07 -19.73
C LYS A 275 16.74 16.77 -18.33
N LEU A 276 15.90 16.19 -17.47
CA LEU A 276 16.30 15.77 -16.12
C LEU A 276 17.34 14.65 -16.17
N LEU A 277 17.17 13.67 -17.06
CA LEU A 277 18.11 12.57 -17.28
C LEU A 277 19.52 13.09 -17.66
N ILE A 278 19.59 14.02 -18.63
CA ILE A 278 20.85 14.60 -19.09
C ILE A 278 21.56 15.34 -17.95
N ARG A 279 20.80 15.98 -17.06
CA ARG A 279 21.37 16.70 -15.94
C ARG A 279 21.86 15.80 -14.82
N ASP A 280 21.04 14.86 -14.37
CA ASP A 280 21.39 13.82 -13.38
C ASP A 280 20.31 12.73 -13.35
N PRO A 281 20.66 11.48 -13.68
CA PRO A 281 19.74 10.32 -13.60
C PRO A 281 19.10 10.15 -12.22
N ARG A 282 19.82 10.47 -11.14
CA ARG A 282 19.30 10.36 -9.77
C ARG A 282 18.22 11.38 -9.51
N LEU A 283 18.39 12.60 -10.00
CA LEU A 283 17.39 13.65 -9.92
C LEU A 283 16.11 13.26 -10.66
N LEU A 284 16.24 12.70 -11.86
CA LEU A 284 15.10 12.18 -12.62
C LEU A 284 14.33 11.13 -11.80
N LEU A 285 15.02 10.12 -11.25
CA LEU A 285 14.39 9.05 -10.48
C LEU A 285 13.73 9.55 -9.19
N MET A 286 14.36 10.52 -8.50
CA MET A 286 13.77 11.17 -7.31
C MET A 286 12.44 11.85 -7.65
N ILE A 287 12.43 12.70 -8.68
CA ILE A 287 11.28 13.50 -9.09
C ILE A 287 10.18 12.59 -9.68
N ALA A 288 10.54 11.61 -10.50
CA ALA A 288 9.59 10.66 -11.08
C ALA A 288 8.91 9.77 -10.03
N SER A 289 9.51 9.59 -8.85
CA SER A 289 8.98 8.72 -7.79
C SER A 289 7.76 9.27 -7.04
N VAL A 290 7.39 10.55 -7.23
CA VAL A 290 6.35 11.25 -6.46
C VAL A 290 4.91 11.02 -6.95
N GLN A 291 4.63 9.84 -7.50
CA GLN A 291 3.33 9.48 -8.10
C GLN A 291 2.10 9.71 -7.19
N LYS A 292 2.27 9.73 -5.89
CA LYS A 292 1.18 9.93 -4.93
C LYS A 292 0.75 11.39 -4.74
N SER A 293 1.46 12.32 -5.36
CA SER A 293 1.12 13.75 -5.35
C SER A 293 0.14 14.15 -6.46
N TRP A 294 -0.37 13.16 -7.19
CA TRP A 294 -1.37 13.36 -8.23
C TRP A 294 -2.75 12.96 -7.74
N TYR A 295 -3.78 13.47 -8.40
CA TYR A 295 -5.15 13.11 -8.09
C TYR A 295 -5.43 11.62 -8.34
N PHE A 296 -6.41 11.08 -7.63
CA PHE A 296 -6.82 9.69 -7.75
C PHE A 296 -8.14 9.59 -8.49
N PRO A 297 -8.34 8.58 -9.33
CA PRO A 297 -9.63 8.34 -9.96
C PRO A 297 -10.67 7.93 -8.93
N GLU A 298 -11.92 8.23 -9.20
CA GLU A 298 -13.01 7.54 -8.53
C GLU A 298 -13.01 6.08 -8.96
N ILE A 299 -13.16 5.19 -8.00
CA ILE A 299 -13.14 3.75 -8.29
C ILE A 299 -14.47 3.34 -8.91
N ASP A 300 -14.43 2.74 -10.09
CA ASP A 300 -15.58 2.06 -10.65
C ASP A 300 -15.81 0.75 -9.91
N MET A 301 -16.71 0.78 -8.93
CA MET A 301 -17.00 -0.36 -8.06
C MET A 301 -17.58 -1.53 -8.84
N LEU A 302 -18.44 -1.29 -9.82
CA LEU A 302 -19.10 -2.35 -10.58
C LEU A 302 -18.11 -3.10 -11.48
N GLU A 303 -17.36 -2.37 -12.29
CA GLU A 303 -16.37 -3.00 -13.17
C GLU A 303 -15.16 -3.55 -12.40
N GLY A 304 -14.75 -2.87 -11.35
CA GLY A 304 -13.69 -3.35 -10.46
C GLY A 304 -14.06 -4.65 -9.75
N SER A 305 -15.28 -4.76 -9.23
CA SER A 305 -15.74 -5.99 -8.56
C SER A 305 -15.90 -7.16 -9.51
N LYS A 306 -16.51 -6.96 -10.68
CA LYS A 306 -16.59 -8.00 -11.73
C LYS A 306 -15.21 -8.54 -12.11
N GLU A 307 -14.24 -7.65 -12.33
CA GLU A 307 -12.88 -8.04 -12.68
C GLU A 307 -12.19 -8.80 -11.54
N GLN A 308 -12.35 -8.34 -10.29
CA GLN A 308 -11.80 -9.01 -9.11
C GLN A 308 -12.38 -10.40 -8.92
N LEU A 309 -13.71 -10.53 -8.94
CA LEU A 309 -14.38 -11.82 -8.77
C LEU A 309 -14.07 -12.77 -9.92
N ARG A 310 -13.98 -12.26 -11.16
CA ARG A 310 -13.54 -13.06 -12.32
C ARG A 310 -12.15 -13.65 -12.07
N LYS A 311 -11.17 -12.85 -11.67
CA LYS A 311 -9.80 -13.30 -11.37
C LYS A 311 -9.76 -14.36 -10.26
N MET A 312 -10.58 -14.21 -9.23
CA MET A 312 -10.64 -15.15 -8.12
C MET A 312 -11.28 -16.49 -8.48
N ARG A 313 -12.09 -16.55 -9.52
CA ARG A 313 -12.84 -17.76 -9.94
C ARG A 313 -12.28 -18.48 -11.15
N VAL A 314 -11.43 -17.85 -11.94
CA VAL A 314 -10.88 -18.49 -13.16
C VAL A 314 -10.30 -19.85 -12.83
N ASP A 315 -10.80 -20.87 -13.54
CA ASP A 315 -10.27 -22.22 -13.47
C ASP A 315 -8.91 -22.32 -14.18
N VAL A 316 -8.12 -23.28 -13.75
CA VAL A 316 -6.84 -23.57 -14.37
C VAL A 316 -7.05 -24.51 -15.53
N GLU A 317 -6.48 -24.21 -16.69
CA GLU A 317 -6.58 -25.07 -17.90
C GLU A 317 -5.98 -26.46 -17.68
N THR A 318 -4.96 -26.57 -16.85
CA THR A 318 -4.21 -27.80 -16.59
C THR A 318 -3.98 -28.06 -15.10
N PRO A 319 -5.03 -28.46 -14.32
CA PRO A 319 -4.91 -28.68 -12.87
C PRO A 319 -3.83 -29.72 -12.50
N GLN A 320 -3.66 -30.75 -13.32
CA GLN A 320 -2.66 -31.80 -13.08
C GLN A 320 -1.24 -31.28 -13.23
N ALA A 321 -0.99 -30.40 -14.19
CA ALA A 321 0.32 -29.77 -14.36
C ALA A 321 0.63 -28.83 -13.20
N LEU A 322 -0.38 -28.12 -12.71
CA LEU A 322 -0.25 -27.23 -11.54
C LEU A 322 0.01 -28.03 -10.26
N ALA A 323 -0.66 -29.15 -10.05
CA ALA A 323 -0.41 -30.06 -8.92
C ALA A 323 1.01 -30.64 -9.00
N ALA A 324 1.47 -31.06 -10.19
CA ALA A 324 2.84 -31.53 -10.40
C ALA A 324 3.86 -30.43 -10.09
N MET A 325 3.56 -29.18 -10.44
CA MET A 325 4.37 -28.03 -10.07
C MET A 325 4.40 -27.80 -8.55
N GLY A 326 3.28 -28.02 -7.86
CA GLY A 326 3.21 -27.99 -6.41
C GLY A 326 4.10 -29.04 -5.74
N GLU A 327 4.11 -30.28 -6.23
CA GLU A 327 4.99 -31.37 -5.75
C GLU A 327 6.49 -31.05 -6.05
N ASN A 328 6.80 -30.47 -7.19
CA ASN A 328 8.14 -30.02 -7.50
C ASN A 328 8.57 -28.89 -6.55
N SER A 329 7.70 -27.93 -6.29
CA SER A 329 7.96 -26.83 -5.34
C SER A 329 8.16 -27.37 -3.92
N LEU A 330 7.41 -28.40 -3.50
CA LEU A 330 7.62 -29.07 -2.23
C LEU A 330 9.01 -29.74 -2.17
N SER A 331 9.42 -30.42 -3.23
CA SER A 331 10.75 -31.05 -3.30
C SER A 331 11.88 -30.01 -3.18
N MET A 332 11.71 -28.88 -3.86
CA MET A 332 12.63 -27.74 -3.76
C MET A 332 12.63 -27.13 -2.36
N PHE A 333 11.46 -26.90 -1.76
CA PHE A 333 11.33 -26.40 -0.40
C PHE A 333 12.07 -27.30 0.60
N ARG A 334 11.90 -28.62 0.52
CA ARG A 334 12.57 -29.58 1.39
C ARG A 334 14.09 -29.48 1.25
N ALA A 335 14.60 -29.39 0.02
CA ALA A 335 16.02 -29.24 -0.24
C ALA A 335 16.58 -27.95 0.38
N GLU A 336 15.95 -26.81 0.12
CA GLU A 336 16.43 -25.50 0.65
C GLU A 336 16.29 -25.42 2.17
N TYR A 337 15.18 -25.90 2.74
CA TYR A 337 14.96 -25.91 4.18
C TYR A 337 16.02 -26.78 4.90
N ILE A 338 16.24 -28.02 4.43
CA ILE A 338 17.24 -28.92 5.02
C ILE A 338 18.65 -28.31 4.92
N LYS A 339 18.99 -27.72 3.76
CA LYS A 339 20.27 -27.03 3.55
C LYS A 339 20.46 -25.87 4.56
N GLY A 340 19.45 -25.04 4.73
CA GLY A 340 19.47 -23.94 5.68
C GLY A 340 19.52 -24.39 7.14
N TYR A 341 18.70 -25.39 7.49
CA TYR A 341 18.67 -25.97 8.85
C TYR A 341 20.04 -26.58 9.20
N LEU A 342 20.62 -27.36 8.30
CA LEU A 342 21.94 -27.94 8.47
C LEU A 342 23.03 -26.85 8.63
N SER A 343 22.96 -25.78 7.87
CA SER A 343 23.90 -24.64 7.97
C SER A 343 23.84 -23.98 9.34
N LYS A 344 22.65 -23.94 9.98
CA LYS A 344 22.45 -23.28 11.28
C LYS A 344 22.71 -24.20 12.48
N HIS A 345 22.34 -25.49 12.35
CA HIS A 345 22.36 -26.43 13.46
C HIS A 345 23.43 -27.53 13.33
N SER A 346 24.18 -27.58 12.23
CA SER A 346 25.18 -28.61 11.92
C SER A 346 24.62 -30.05 11.94
N LYS A 347 23.31 -30.19 11.82
CA LYS A 347 22.59 -31.48 11.75
C LYS A 347 21.35 -31.35 10.88
N TRP A 348 20.90 -32.48 10.32
CA TRP A 348 19.64 -32.54 9.59
C TRP A 348 18.44 -32.31 10.52
N PRO A 349 17.35 -31.69 10.04
CA PRO A 349 16.10 -31.66 10.79
C PRO A 349 15.55 -33.08 10.99
N PRO A 350 14.62 -33.30 11.90
CA PRO A 350 13.89 -34.58 12.00
C PRO A 350 13.26 -34.92 10.66
N THR A 351 13.64 -36.03 10.06
CA THR A 351 13.19 -36.45 8.73
C THR A 351 12.86 -37.93 8.68
N HIS A 352 11.82 -38.27 7.91
CA HIS A 352 11.54 -39.65 7.50
C HIS A 352 11.89 -39.78 6.01
N LEU A 353 12.62 -40.84 5.70
CA LEU A 353 12.98 -41.20 4.32
C LEU A 353 12.10 -42.30 3.81
N MET A 354 11.35 -42.04 2.76
CA MET A 354 10.50 -43.05 2.13
C MET A 354 11.34 -44.22 1.56
N PRO A 355 10.76 -45.43 1.40
CA PRO A 355 11.52 -46.60 0.92
C PRO A 355 12.29 -46.37 -0.36
N GLY A 356 11.77 -45.61 -1.32
CA GLY A 356 12.39 -45.27 -2.61
C GLY A 356 13.43 -44.13 -2.58
N CYS A 357 13.73 -43.57 -1.43
CA CYS A 357 14.62 -42.42 -1.31
C CYS A 357 16.04 -42.75 -1.84
N ASN A 358 16.62 -41.76 -2.52
CA ASN A 358 17.96 -41.90 -3.16
C ASN A 358 19.04 -42.20 -2.09
N ARG A 359 19.94 -43.14 -2.42
CA ARG A 359 21.05 -43.58 -1.55
C ARG A 359 21.97 -42.43 -1.11
N SER A 360 22.25 -41.47 -1.97
CA SER A 360 23.08 -40.31 -1.66
C SER A 360 22.44 -39.43 -0.57
N ILE A 361 21.11 -39.30 -0.57
CA ILE A 361 20.37 -38.57 0.51
C ILE A 361 20.45 -39.35 1.83
N ARG A 362 20.30 -40.69 1.79
CA ARG A 362 20.42 -41.53 3.00
C ARG A 362 21.79 -41.37 3.63
N SER A 363 22.85 -41.54 2.84
CA SER A 363 24.23 -41.40 3.30
C SER A 363 24.53 -39.97 3.80
N ALA A 364 24.07 -38.93 3.10
CA ALA A 364 24.28 -37.56 3.53
C ALA A 364 23.56 -37.22 4.87
N ARG A 365 22.37 -37.79 5.07
CA ARG A 365 21.62 -37.64 6.35
C ARG A 365 22.36 -38.34 7.49
N GLU A 366 22.83 -39.57 7.30
CA GLU A 366 23.59 -40.32 8.29
C GLU A 366 24.90 -39.59 8.67
N LEU A 367 25.59 -39.02 7.68
CA LEU A 367 26.81 -38.26 7.89
C LEU A 367 26.60 -36.83 8.41
N GLY A 368 25.32 -36.33 8.46
CA GLY A 368 25.02 -34.94 8.82
C GLY A 368 25.63 -33.93 7.87
N LYS A 369 25.76 -34.27 6.56
CA LYS A 369 26.41 -33.41 5.56
C LYS A 369 25.48 -33.03 4.41
N TRP A 370 25.83 -31.96 3.69
CA TRP A 370 25.20 -31.55 2.43
C TRP A 370 26.10 -31.91 1.29
N SER A 371 25.53 -32.39 0.21
CA SER A 371 26.30 -32.63 -1.05
C SER A 371 25.97 -31.52 -2.05
N PRO A 372 26.96 -30.85 -2.67
CA PRO A 372 26.72 -29.86 -3.73
C PRO A 372 25.89 -30.39 -4.90
N SER A 373 25.96 -31.71 -5.14
CA SER A 373 25.14 -32.37 -6.18
C SER A 373 23.63 -32.26 -5.94
N PHE A 374 23.19 -32.05 -4.69
CA PHE A 374 21.76 -31.90 -4.32
C PHE A 374 21.14 -30.61 -4.86
N ASP A 375 21.95 -29.57 -5.05
CA ASP A 375 21.48 -28.32 -5.66
C ASP A 375 21.00 -28.55 -7.11
N ARG A 376 21.63 -29.49 -7.85
CA ARG A 376 21.20 -29.89 -9.19
C ARG A 376 20.12 -30.96 -9.16
N ASN A 377 20.17 -31.87 -8.19
CA ASN A 377 19.30 -33.04 -8.07
C ASN A 377 18.22 -32.88 -7.01
N TRP A 378 17.71 -31.66 -6.83
CA TRP A 378 16.66 -31.32 -5.83
C TRP A 378 15.41 -32.21 -5.91
N LYS A 379 15.10 -32.78 -7.08
CA LYS A 379 13.98 -33.73 -7.28
C LYS A 379 14.11 -35.01 -6.45
N TRP A 380 15.31 -35.36 -6.00
CA TRP A 380 15.50 -36.51 -5.10
C TRP A 380 14.86 -36.31 -3.73
N PHE A 381 14.57 -35.05 -3.35
CA PHE A 381 13.91 -34.71 -2.07
C PHE A 381 12.40 -34.96 -2.08
N LYS A 382 11.80 -35.43 -3.18
CA LYS A 382 10.39 -35.86 -3.24
C LYS A 382 10.09 -36.95 -2.20
N ASP A 383 11.03 -37.85 -1.93
CA ASP A 383 10.89 -38.99 -1.01
C ASP A 383 11.40 -38.67 0.40
N VAL A 384 11.64 -37.42 0.74
CA VAL A 384 12.04 -36.94 2.07
C VAL A 384 10.86 -36.23 2.73
N VAL A 385 10.44 -36.66 3.89
CA VAL A 385 9.40 -36.01 4.69
C VAL A 385 10.04 -35.36 5.91
N ILE A 386 9.85 -34.06 6.08
CA ILE A 386 10.31 -33.35 7.28
C ILE A 386 9.25 -33.56 8.36
N LEU A 387 9.66 -34.11 9.48
CA LEU A 387 8.80 -34.36 10.64
C LEU A 387 8.68 -33.11 11.50
N LYS A 388 8.02 -33.19 12.64
CA LYS A 388 7.82 -32.08 13.58
C LYS A 388 9.15 -31.41 13.91
N VAL A 389 9.20 -30.10 13.66
CA VAL A 389 10.36 -29.23 13.93
C VAL A 389 10.06 -28.16 14.97
N SER A 390 8.80 -27.76 15.10
CA SER A 390 8.34 -26.76 16.06
C SER A 390 6.85 -26.92 16.33
N ASP A 391 6.34 -26.18 17.31
CA ASP A 391 4.90 -25.96 17.53
C ASP A 391 4.44 -24.70 16.81
N LEU A 392 3.12 -24.53 16.61
CA LEU A 392 2.56 -23.29 16.10
C LEU A 392 2.80 -22.17 17.11
N ASP A 393 3.09 -20.98 16.61
CA ASP A 393 3.20 -19.78 17.42
C ASP A 393 1.82 -19.30 17.84
N LEU A 394 1.35 -19.75 19.01
CA LEU A 394 0.05 -19.41 19.58
C LEU A 394 0.08 -18.10 20.38
N ASP A 395 1.24 -17.51 20.55
CA ASP A 395 1.44 -16.20 21.21
C ASP A 395 2.06 -15.21 20.23
N PRO A 396 1.33 -14.86 19.14
CA PRO A 396 1.84 -13.96 18.14
C PRO A 396 2.10 -12.58 18.72
N ASP A 397 3.12 -11.89 18.20
CA ASP A 397 3.48 -10.55 18.63
C ASP A 397 2.23 -9.63 18.63
N PHE A 398 2.04 -8.93 19.75
CA PHE A 398 0.95 -7.97 19.92
C PHE A 398 0.89 -6.97 18.77
N ASN A 399 2.03 -6.55 18.23
CA ASN A 399 2.08 -5.66 17.06
C ASN A 399 1.51 -6.31 15.80
N ASP A 400 1.67 -7.60 15.59
CA ASP A 400 1.11 -8.33 14.45
C ASP A 400 -0.43 -8.40 14.54
N ILE A 401 -0.98 -8.43 15.76
CA ILE A 401 -2.42 -8.39 16.00
C ILE A 401 -2.98 -6.96 15.87
N VAL A 402 -2.38 -5.99 16.55
CA VAL A 402 -2.88 -4.61 16.61
C VAL A 402 -2.79 -3.89 15.28
N SER A 403 -1.78 -4.21 14.47
CA SER A 403 -1.62 -3.63 13.13
C SER A 403 -2.65 -4.11 12.11
N ASP A 404 -3.42 -5.16 12.42
CA ASP A 404 -4.38 -5.74 11.50
C ASP A 404 -5.66 -4.90 11.37
N LYS A 405 -5.89 -4.36 10.17
CA LYS A 405 -7.06 -3.53 9.83
C LYS A 405 -8.19 -4.31 9.16
N ALA A 406 -8.00 -5.60 8.90
CA ALA A 406 -8.85 -6.39 8.02
C ALA A 406 -9.85 -7.29 8.78
N VAL A 407 -10.31 -6.87 9.97
CA VAL A 407 -11.22 -7.64 10.81
C VAL A 407 -12.66 -7.17 10.73
N ILE A 408 -13.59 -8.13 10.69
CA ILE A 408 -15.02 -7.95 10.88
C ILE A 408 -15.40 -8.71 12.16
N ASN A 409 -15.83 -8.00 13.19
CA ASN A 409 -15.95 -8.55 14.53
C ASN A 409 -17.20 -9.36 14.80
N SER A 410 -18.27 -9.18 14.02
CA SER A 410 -19.54 -9.83 14.37
C SER A 410 -20.42 -10.08 13.16
N LYS A 411 -21.32 -11.06 13.30
CA LYS A 411 -22.40 -11.33 12.35
C LYS A 411 -23.21 -10.06 12.06
N ARG A 412 -23.44 -9.22 13.07
CA ARG A 412 -24.13 -7.93 12.93
C ARG A 412 -23.41 -6.99 11.97
N ASP A 413 -22.07 -6.93 12.02
CA ASP A 413 -21.27 -6.06 11.16
C ASP A 413 -21.42 -6.43 9.69
N TRP A 414 -21.32 -7.71 9.32
CA TRP A 414 -21.44 -8.10 7.94
C TRP A 414 -22.88 -8.24 7.46
N VAL A 415 -23.85 -8.53 8.33
CA VAL A 415 -25.28 -8.40 8.00
C VAL A 415 -25.59 -6.94 7.65
N PHE A 416 -25.04 -5.97 8.36
CA PHE A 416 -25.18 -4.57 8.01
C PHE A 416 -24.58 -4.24 6.64
N GLU A 417 -23.40 -4.75 6.34
CA GLU A 417 -22.68 -4.47 5.08
C GLU A 417 -23.47 -4.97 3.85
N TYR A 418 -24.17 -6.08 3.94
CA TYR A 418 -24.90 -6.63 2.79
C TYR A 418 -26.42 -6.49 2.87
N ASN A 419 -27.01 -6.19 4.00
CA ASN A 419 -28.48 -6.24 4.08
C ASN A 419 -29.16 -5.35 5.15
N ALA A 420 -28.73 -4.11 5.34
CA ALA A 420 -29.42 -3.21 6.27
C ALA A 420 -30.89 -2.99 5.93
N ALA A 421 -31.25 -2.99 4.64
CA ALA A 421 -32.62 -2.77 4.19
C ALA A 421 -33.50 -4.02 4.38
N ALA A 422 -33.02 -5.20 4.03
CA ALA A 422 -33.77 -6.42 4.25
C ALA A 422 -33.91 -6.78 5.74
N TYR A 423 -32.89 -6.45 6.55
CA TYR A 423 -32.98 -6.57 8.00
C TYR A 423 -34.10 -5.70 8.56
N ARG A 424 -34.17 -4.41 8.11
CA ARG A 424 -35.24 -3.49 8.50
C ARG A 424 -36.61 -4.00 8.11
N HIS A 425 -36.73 -4.50 6.88
CA HIS A 425 -37.99 -5.09 6.41
C HIS A 425 -38.44 -6.30 7.23
N LYS A 426 -37.48 -7.17 7.59
CA LYS A 426 -37.77 -8.40 8.34
C LYS A 426 -38.12 -8.14 9.82
N HIS A 427 -37.47 -7.17 10.44
CA HIS A 427 -37.55 -6.94 11.89
C HIS A 427 -38.29 -5.68 12.29
N GLY A 428 -38.82 -4.88 11.35
CA GLY A 428 -39.61 -3.68 11.60
C GLY A 428 -38.84 -2.49 12.20
N HIS A 429 -37.56 -2.64 12.48
CA HIS A 429 -36.72 -1.58 13.03
C HIS A 429 -35.42 -1.42 12.25
N LYS A 430 -34.83 -0.27 12.34
CA LYS A 430 -33.53 0.00 11.71
C LYS A 430 -32.45 -0.87 12.38
N LEU A 431 -31.67 -1.57 11.58
CA LEU A 431 -30.41 -2.08 12.04
C LEU A 431 -29.54 -0.84 12.38
N GLU A 432 -29.26 -0.65 13.66
CA GLU A 432 -28.30 0.36 14.05
C GLU A 432 -26.95 -0.01 13.47
N ARG A 433 -26.34 0.93 12.77
CA ARG A 433 -24.99 0.74 12.29
C ARG A 433 -24.08 0.52 13.50
N PRO A 434 -23.33 -0.58 13.56
CA PRO A 434 -22.33 -0.73 14.60
C PRO A 434 -21.40 0.48 14.54
N PRO A 435 -20.95 1.03 15.66
CA PRO A 435 -19.98 2.10 15.64
C PRO A 435 -18.79 1.67 14.77
N GLU A 436 -18.53 2.45 13.74
CA GLU A 436 -17.36 2.19 12.86
C GLU A 436 -16.11 2.35 13.72
N ARG A 437 -15.51 1.23 14.09
CA ARG A 437 -14.23 1.20 14.77
C ARG A 437 -13.15 0.83 13.76
N SER A 438 -11.99 1.43 13.86
CA SER A 438 -10.83 1.03 13.04
C SER A 438 -10.49 -0.44 13.28
N GLY A 439 -9.88 -1.11 12.32
CA GLY A 439 -9.46 -2.50 12.47
C GLY A 439 -8.60 -2.73 13.74
N PRO A 440 -7.57 -1.90 14.01
CA PRO A 440 -6.78 -1.99 15.23
C PRO A 440 -7.63 -1.85 16.50
N SER A 441 -8.55 -0.89 16.54
CA SER A 441 -9.45 -0.71 17.68
C SER A 441 -10.36 -1.92 17.91
N ARG A 442 -10.75 -2.63 16.85
CA ARG A 442 -11.57 -3.85 16.96
C ARG A 442 -10.81 -4.98 17.63
N LEU A 443 -9.55 -5.18 17.24
CA LEU A 443 -8.69 -6.21 17.85
C LEU A 443 -8.33 -5.87 19.29
N VAL A 444 -7.99 -4.62 19.59
CA VAL A 444 -7.74 -4.16 20.95
C VAL A 444 -8.98 -4.36 21.82
N ASN A 445 -10.17 -4.02 21.33
CA ASN A 445 -11.40 -4.30 22.06
C ASN A 445 -11.66 -5.80 22.25
N ALA A 446 -11.39 -6.63 21.24
CA ALA A 446 -11.52 -8.08 21.39
C ALA A 446 -10.53 -8.65 22.45
N LEU A 447 -9.33 -8.07 22.53
CA LEU A 447 -8.36 -8.39 23.58
C LEU A 447 -8.89 -7.95 24.96
N ILE A 448 -9.35 -6.71 25.11
CA ILE A 448 -9.90 -6.19 26.36
C ILE A 448 -11.17 -6.96 26.79
N ASP A 449 -12.00 -7.37 25.83
CA ASP A 449 -13.20 -8.19 26.09
C ASP A 449 -12.88 -9.67 26.43
N GLY A 450 -11.62 -10.07 26.52
CA GLY A 450 -11.20 -11.46 26.77
C GLY A 450 -11.47 -12.43 25.63
N LYS A 451 -11.84 -11.95 24.44
CA LYS A 451 -12.14 -12.82 23.29
C LYS A 451 -10.90 -13.47 22.66
N LEU A 452 -9.71 -13.00 23.03
CA LEU A 452 -8.42 -13.55 22.59
C LEU A 452 -7.77 -14.43 23.65
N ASP A 453 -8.37 -14.57 24.84
CA ASP A 453 -7.81 -15.38 25.92
C ASP A 453 -7.84 -16.88 25.58
N SER A 454 -8.66 -17.29 24.60
CA SER A 454 -8.78 -18.67 24.14
C SER A 454 -8.39 -18.80 22.65
N ILE A 455 -7.23 -18.30 22.25
CA ILE A 455 -6.70 -18.50 20.89
C ILE A 455 -6.75 -19.98 20.47
N PRO A 456 -6.33 -20.96 21.30
CA PRO A 456 -6.43 -22.37 20.95
C PRO A 456 -7.87 -22.83 20.59
N GLU A 457 -8.88 -22.34 21.32
CA GLU A 457 -10.28 -22.67 21.04
C GLU A 457 -10.77 -22.07 19.71
N LEU A 458 -10.36 -20.83 19.40
CA LEU A 458 -10.66 -20.19 18.13
C LEU A 458 -10.04 -20.94 16.94
N LEU A 459 -8.89 -21.59 17.15
CA LEU A 459 -8.16 -22.33 16.13
C LEU A 459 -8.61 -23.79 15.96
N GLU A 460 -9.31 -24.36 16.96
CA GLU A 460 -9.76 -25.75 16.92
C GLU A 460 -10.51 -26.14 15.62
N PRO A 461 -11.41 -25.31 15.07
CA PRO A 461 -12.05 -25.61 13.79
C PRO A 461 -11.07 -25.75 12.61
N PHE A 462 -9.94 -25.05 12.65
CA PHE A 462 -8.92 -25.13 11.61
C PHE A 462 -8.09 -26.41 11.70
N TYR A 463 -7.80 -26.88 12.92
CA TYR A 463 -7.14 -28.17 13.12
C TYR A 463 -7.99 -29.34 12.63
N ARG A 464 -9.32 -29.22 12.76
CA ARG A 464 -10.29 -30.26 12.34
C ARG A 464 -10.78 -30.10 10.90
N GLY A 465 -10.50 -28.97 10.23
CA GLY A 465 -11.03 -28.67 8.91
C GLY A 465 -12.52 -28.32 8.87
N SER A 466 -13.10 -27.84 9.97
CA SER A 466 -14.55 -27.63 10.17
C SER A 466 -14.92 -26.20 10.53
N VAL A 467 -14.47 -25.21 9.75
CA VAL A 467 -14.74 -23.79 9.99
C VAL A 467 -16.23 -23.48 9.82
N ALA A 468 -16.84 -22.77 10.76
CA ALA A 468 -18.26 -22.42 10.74
C ALA A 468 -18.62 -21.50 9.57
N PHE A 469 -19.88 -21.55 9.09
CA PHE A 469 -20.34 -20.71 7.99
C PHE A 469 -20.19 -19.21 8.29
N ASP A 470 -20.56 -18.78 9.49
CA ASP A 470 -20.51 -17.38 9.89
C ASP A 470 -19.07 -16.80 9.87
N ASP A 471 -18.07 -17.66 10.09
CA ASP A 471 -16.67 -17.28 10.00
C ASP A 471 -16.15 -17.27 8.54
N ARG A 472 -16.78 -18.01 7.64
CA ARG A 472 -16.42 -18.10 6.22
C ARG A 472 -17.01 -16.99 5.35
N ILE A 473 -17.35 -15.86 5.93
CA ILE A 473 -17.78 -14.67 5.18
C ILE A 473 -16.64 -13.69 5.12
N THR A 474 -16.32 -13.25 3.91
CA THR A 474 -15.27 -12.29 3.63
C THR A 474 -15.84 -11.10 2.88
N VAL A 475 -15.59 -9.89 3.35
CA VAL A 475 -16.01 -8.65 2.69
C VAL A 475 -14.83 -8.08 1.93
N LEU A 476 -15.00 -7.89 0.63
CA LEU A 476 -14.04 -7.24 -0.23
C LEU A 476 -14.29 -5.74 -0.23
N VAL A 477 -13.28 -4.99 0.17
CA VAL A 477 -13.33 -3.52 0.29
C VAL A 477 -12.38 -2.91 -0.73
N PRO A 478 -12.79 -1.86 -1.45
CA PRO A 478 -11.92 -1.22 -2.41
C PRO A 478 -10.72 -0.58 -1.69
N LYS A 479 -9.56 -0.73 -2.29
CA LYS A 479 -8.34 -0.07 -1.85
C LYS A 479 -8.33 1.35 -2.39
N GLU A 480 -8.58 2.30 -1.52
CA GLU A 480 -8.66 3.71 -1.88
C GLU A 480 -7.27 4.27 -2.28
N LYS A 481 -7.30 5.39 -3.01
CA LYS A 481 -6.11 6.16 -3.41
C LYS A 481 -5.11 5.38 -4.27
N GLU A 482 -5.62 4.69 -5.27
CA GLU A 482 -4.83 4.07 -6.32
C GLU A 482 -5.05 4.77 -7.66
N LEU A 483 -4.00 4.79 -8.50
CA LEU A 483 -4.07 5.34 -9.85
C LEU A 483 -4.68 4.31 -10.82
N LYS A 484 -5.87 3.78 -10.46
CA LYS A 484 -6.61 2.79 -11.25
C LYS A 484 -8.10 3.03 -11.07
N VAL A 485 -8.80 3.18 -12.18
CA VAL A 485 -10.27 3.32 -12.19
C VAL A 485 -10.94 2.02 -11.74
N LYS A 486 -10.48 0.87 -12.24
CA LYS A 486 -10.87 -0.44 -11.70
C LYS A 486 -10.03 -0.71 -10.46
N GLY A 487 -10.55 -0.38 -9.30
CA GLY A 487 -9.85 -0.51 -8.03
C GLY A 487 -9.40 -1.94 -7.72
N ARG A 488 -8.40 -2.07 -6.86
CA ARG A 488 -8.06 -3.34 -6.22
C ARG A 488 -8.87 -3.49 -4.94
N PHE A 489 -9.14 -4.73 -4.56
CA PHE A 489 -9.90 -5.03 -3.35
C PHE A 489 -9.06 -5.81 -2.35
N PHE A 490 -9.23 -5.49 -1.09
CA PHE A 490 -8.66 -6.27 0.00
C PHE A 490 -9.75 -6.95 0.83
N SER A 491 -9.41 -8.05 1.45
CA SER A 491 -10.34 -8.89 2.20
C SER A 491 -10.43 -8.47 3.66
N LYS A 492 -11.65 -8.23 4.16
CA LYS A 492 -11.95 -8.15 5.60
C LYS A 492 -12.61 -9.45 6.02
N GLN A 493 -12.17 -10.03 7.12
CA GLN A 493 -12.57 -11.35 7.56
C GLN A 493 -13.06 -11.39 9.01
N SER A 494 -13.65 -12.53 9.41
CA SER A 494 -14.01 -12.79 10.81
C SER A 494 -12.76 -12.78 11.70
N LEU A 495 -12.98 -12.56 12.99
CA LEU A 495 -11.91 -12.60 13.99
C LEU A 495 -11.19 -13.96 13.97
N ALA A 496 -11.91 -15.07 13.92
CA ALA A 496 -11.35 -16.41 13.89
C ALA A 496 -10.40 -16.62 12.70
N ILE A 497 -10.82 -16.24 11.48
CA ILE A 497 -9.97 -16.35 10.29
C ILE A 497 -8.75 -15.43 10.41
N ARG A 498 -8.90 -14.21 10.94
CA ARG A 498 -7.75 -13.29 11.09
C ARG A 498 -6.74 -13.81 12.10
N ILE A 499 -7.16 -14.30 13.25
CA ILE A 499 -6.26 -14.93 14.23
C ILE A 499 -5.59 -16.17 13.62
N TYR A 500 -6.35 -17.01 12.93
CA TYR A 500 -5.77 -18.12 12.17
C TYR A 500 -4.65 -17.64 11.21
N GLN A 501 -4.89 -16.58 10.43
CA GLN A 501 -3.89 -16.03 9.50
C GLN A 501 -2.66 -15.49 10.24
N VAL A 502 -2.86 -14.75 11.34
CA VAL A 502 -1.76 -14.21 12.13
C VAL A 502 -0.88 -15.33 12.68
N VAL A 503 -1.49 -16.36 13.28
CA VAL A 503 -0.76 -17.52 13.80
C VAL A 503 -0.02 -18.29 12.70
N ALA A 504 -0.69 -18.54 11.56
CA ALA A 504 -0.05 -19.21 10.42
C ALA A 504 1.16 -18.43 9.88
N GLU A 505 1.00 -17.11 9.72
CA GLU A 505 2.04 -16.24 9.20
C GLU A 505 3.19 -16.03 10.21
N ALA A 506 2.90 -15.94 11.52
CA ALA A 506 3.90 -15.85 12.58
C ALA A 506 4.71 -17.15 12.65
N SER A 507 4.05 -18.31 12.68
CA SER A 507 4.72 -19.62 12.68
C SER A 507 5.68 -19.79 11.49
N LEU A 508 5.25 -19.37 10.28
CA LEU A 508 6.14 -19.40 9.11
C LEU A 508 7.31 -18.41 9.26
N LYS A 509 7.06 -17.20 9.76
CA LYS A 509 8.06 -16.14 9.94
C LYS A 509 9.18 -16.56 10.88
N TYR A 510 8.83 -17.17 12.00
CA TYR A 510 9.80 -17.45 13.05
C TYR A 510 10.43 -18.85 12.94
N GLU A 511 9.68 -19.83 12.45
CA GLU A 511 10.10 -21.24 12.48
C GLU A 511 10.55 -21.81 11.11
N ILE A 512 10.12 -21.23 10.00
CA ILE A 512 10.45 -21.77 8.67
C ILE A 512 11.37 -20.81 7.89
N MET A 513 10.98 -19.56 7.76
CA MET A 513 11.69 -18.61 6.89
C MET A 513 13.14 -18.34 7.30
N PRO A 514 13.56 -18.37 8.57
CA PRO A 514 14.96 -18.17 8.95
C PRO A 514 15.94 -19.20 8.34
N TYR A 515 15.43 -20.30 7.82
CA TYR A 515 16.22 -21.34 7.13
C TYR A 515 16.25 -21.17 5.60
N LEU A 516 15.47 -20.24 5.07
CA LEU A 516 15.39 -19.93 3.64
C LEU A 516 16.13 -18.62 3.36
N LYS A 517 17.08 -18.63 2.43
CA LYS A 517 17.94 -17.46 2.15
C LYS A 517 17.42 -16.55 1.03
N THR A 518 16.22 -16.82 0.51
CA THR A 518 15.68 -16.20 -0.70
C THR A 518 14.72 -15.05 -0.43
N HIS A 519 14.65 -14.53 0.79
CA HIS A 519 13.69 -13.47 1.15
C HIS A 519 14.28 -12.51 2.19
N SER A 520 13.64 -11.33 2.31
CA SER A 520 13.99 -10.31 3.31
C SER A 520 13.02 -10.21 4.49
N MET A 521 11.95 -11.02 4.51
CA MET A 521 10.80 -10.81 5.41
C MET A 521 11.10 -11.04 6.89
N THR A 522 12.22 -11.65 7.22
CA THR A 522 12.70 -11.86 8.60
C THR A 522 13.87 -10.95 8.98
N MET A 523 14.30 -10.09 8.05
CA MET A 523 15.42 -9.19 8.28
C MET A 523 14.97 -7.93 9.03
N SER A 524 15.83 -7.42 9.94
CA SER A 524 15.65 -6.08 10.47
C SER A 524 15.85 -5.03 9.35
N SER A 525 15.29 -3.83 9.53
CA SER A 525 15.48 -2.73 8.58
C SER A 525 16.97 -2.41 8.35
N THR A 526 17.77 -2.44 9.39
CA THR A 526 19.23 -2.22 9.34
C THR A 526 19.93 -3.32 8.53
N SER A 527 19.65 -4.60 8.85
CA SER A 527 20.24 -5.74 8.13
C SER A 527 19.87 -5.73 6.65
N LEU A 528 18.61 -5.38 6.35
CA LEU A 528 18.16 -5.25 4.97
C LEU A 528 18.90 -4.12 4.25
N THR A 529 19.05 -2.95 4.88
CA THR A 529 19.79 -1.82 4.28
C THR A 529 21.24 -2.20 3.99
N HIS A 530 21.92 -2.87 4.92
CA HIS A 530 23.28 -3.36 4.68
C HIS A 530 23.36 -4.36 3.53
N LEU A 531 22.39 -5.29 3.46
CA LEU A 531 22.34 -6.25 2.37
C LEU A 531 22.12 -5.55 1.03
N LEU A 532 21.17 -4.62 0.93
CA LEU A 532 20.86 -3.88 -0.29
C LEU A 532 22.07 -3.07 -0.78
N ASN A 533 22.79 -2.40 0.11
CA ASN A 533 24.02 -1.68 -0.23
C ASN A 533 25.11 -2.63 -0.74
N LYS A 534 25.28 -3.78 -0.08
CA LYS A 534 26.23 -4.81 -0.54
C LYS A 534 25.89 -5.31 -1.95
N LEU A 535 24.61 -5.61 -2.19
CA LEU A 535 24.16 -6.14 -3.48
C LEU A 535 24.26 -5.08 -4.59
N SER A 536 23.93 -3.84 -4.32
CA SER A 536 24.06 -2.78 -5.31
C SER A 536 25.53 -2.51 -5.68
N ASN A 537 26.46 -2.63 -4.74
CA ASN A 537 27.90 -2.52 -5.01
C ASN A 537 28.44 -3.66 -5.90
N LEU A 538 27.90 -4.88 -5.76
CA LEU A 538 28.24 -6.00 -6.64
C LEU A 538 27.84 -5.74 -8.11
N ILE A 539 26.76 -4.99 -8.33
CA ILE A 539 26.32 -4.62 -9.67
C ILE A 539 27.29 -3.61 -10.27
N VAL A 540 27.72 -2.62 -9.49
CA VAL A 540 28.66 -1.58 -9.94
C VAL A 540 30.04 -2.14 -10.28
N SER A 541 30.53 -3.17 -9.56
CA SER A 541 31.79 -3.83 -9.87
C SER A 541 31.80 -4.55 -11.23
N GLY A 542 30.62 -4.71 -11.87
CA GLY A 542 30.47 -5.42 -13.13
C GLY A 542 30.49 -6.95 -13.00
N ASP A 543 30.51 -7.47 -11.74
CA ASP A 543 30.52 -8.90 -11.47
C ASP A 543 29.14 -9.55 -11.52
N SER A 544 28.10 -8.73 -11.61
CA SER A 544 26.69 -9.17 -11.63
C SER A 544 25.78 -8.18 -12.34
N PHE A 545 24.59 -8.64 -12.64
CA PHE A 545 23.47 -7.81 -13.09
C PHE A 545 22.19 -8.23 -12.37
N VAL A 546 21.14 -7.40 -12.46
CA VAL A 546 19.85 -7.62 -11.79
C VAL A 546 18.79 -8.00 -12.81
N ILE A 547 17.93 -8.93 -12.43
CA ILE A 547 16.64 -9.17 -13.03
C ILE A 547 15.58 -8.76 -12.01
N ASN A 548 14.74 -7.79 -12.35
CA ASN A 548 13.57 -7.39 -11.57
C ASN A 548 12.32 -8.03 -12.17
N LEU A 549 11.50 -8.67 -11.33
CA LEU A 549 10.28 -9.35 -11.77
C LEU A 549 9.05 -8.68 -11.14
N ASP A 550 8.03 -8.46 -11.96
CA ASP A 550 6.68 -8.09 -11.51
C ASP A 550 5.65 -9.09 -12.03
N TYR A 551 4.78 -9.53 -11.13
CA TYR A 551 3.75 -10.53 -11.41
C TYR A 551 2.39 -9.87 -11.63
N SER A 552 1.66 -10.33 -12.65
CA SER A 552 0.29 -9.90 -12.87
C SER A 552 -0.65 -10.55 -11.86
N SER A 553 -1.30 -9.73 -11.02
CA SER A 553 -2.30 -10.22 -10.06
C SER A 553 -1.80 -11.38 -9.18
N TRP A 554 -0.57 -11.30 -8.70
CA TRP A 554 0.15 -12.34 -7.98
C TRP A 554 -0.70 -13.07 -6.92
N CYS A 555 -1.35 -12.33 -6.01
CA CYS A 555 -2.20 -12.92 -4.97
C CYS A 555 -3.40 -13.72 -5.53
N ASN A 556 -3.91 -13.33 -6.70
CA ASN A 556 -5.08 -13.95 -7.31
C ASN A 556 -4.74 -15.18 -8.17
N ALA A 557 -3.46 -15.52 -8.32
CA ALA A 557 -3.02 -16.66 -9.15
C ALA A 557 -2.77 -17.94 -8.35
N PHE A 558 -2.61 -17.86 -7.03
CA PHE A 558 -2.40 -19.04 -6.18
C PHE A 558 -3.64 -19.92 -6.11
N ARG A 559 -3.49 -21.16 -6.50
CA ARG A 559 -4.55 -22.19 -6.54
C ARG A 559 -4.29 -23.27 -5.48
N PRO A 560 -5.35 -23.96 -4.98
CA PRO A 560 -5.19 -25.05 -4.01
C PRO A 560 -4.25 -26.15 -4.51
N GLU A 561 -4.29 -26.50 -5.79
CA GLU A 561 -3.47 -27.54 -6.41
C GLU A 561 -1.97 -27.24 -6.25
N LEU A 562 -1.55 -25.98 -6.41
CA LEU A 562 -0.16 -25.55 -6.22
C LEU A 562 0.26 -25.56 -4.74
N GLN A 563 -0.63 -25.13 -3.86
CA GLN A 563 -0.32 -24.90 -2.44
C GLN A 563 -0.41 -26.17 -1.59
N MET A 564 -1.32 -27.07 -1.92
CA MET A 564 -1.68 -28.24 -1.09
C MET A 564 -0.49 -29.14 -0.71
N PRO A 565 0.47 -29.45 -1.61
CA PRO A 565 1.64 -30.25 -1.23
C PRO A 565 2.46 -29.63 -0.11
N LEU A 566 2.73 -28.30 -0.20
CA LEU A 566 3.48 -27.60 0.83
C LEU A 566 2.66 -27.51 2.14
N CYS A 567 1.35 -27.23 2.06
CA CYS A 567 0.48 -27.20 3.24
C CYS A 567 0.45 -28.53 4.00
N ARG A 568 0.44 -29.66 3.31
CA ARG A 568 0.58 -31.00 3.93
C ARG A 568 1.91 -31.16 4.65
N GLN A 569 2.99 -30.70 4.05
CA GLN A 569 4.32 -30.76 4.66
C GLN A 569 4.39 -29.85 5.91
N LEU A 570 3.80 -28.65 5.86
CA LEU A 570 3.75 -27.76 7.01
C LEU A 570 2.92 -28.35 8.15
N ASP A 571 1.75 -28.96 7.87
CA ASP A 571 0.99 -29.66 8.90
C ASP A 571 1.81 -30.75 9.61
N GLN A 572 2.70 -31.45 8.89
CA GLN A 572 3.63 -32.43 9.48
C GLN A 572 4.75 -31.78 10.31
N MET A 573 5.27 -30.64 9.83
CA MET A 573 6.36 -29.91 10.51
C MET A 573 5.91 -29.27 11.82
N PHE A 574 4.64 -28.91 11.93
CA PHE A 574 4.05 -28.32 13.14
C PHE A 574 3.17 -29.29 13.92
N ASP A 575 2.98 -30.52 13.43
CA ASP A 575 2.03 -31.50 13.99
C ASP A 575 0.63 -30.89 14.20
N SER A 576 0.16 -30.16 13.20
CA SER A 576 -1.00 -29.28 13.30
C SER A 576 -2.29 -29.84 12.68
N GLY A 577 -2.40 -31.14 12.50
CA GLY A 577 -3.60 -31.79 11.94
C GLY A 577 -3.88 -31.34 10.51
N TYR A 578 -4.94 -30.55 10.33
CA TYR A 578 -5.35 -30.01 9.02
C TYR A 578 -5.14 -28.49 8.90
N PHE A 579 -4.43 -27.86 9.81
CA PHE A 579 -4.36 -26.42 9.97
C PHE A 579 -4.01 -25.69 8.65
N PHE A 580 -2.86 -25.96 8.05
CA PHE A 580 -2.46 -25.31 6.79
C PHE A 580 -3.29 -25.76 5.61
N ARG A 581 -3.69 -27.05 5.56
CA ARG A 581 -4.58 -27.57 4.51
C ARG A 581 -5.96 -26.93 4.54
N THR A 582 -6.54 -26.73 5.72
CA THR A 582 -7.83 -26.03 5.89
C THR A 582 -7.77 -24.67 5.27
N GLY A 583 -6.77 -23.88 5.60
CA GLY A 583 -6.63 -22.56 5.01
C GLY A 583 -6.35 -22.60 3.49
N CYS A 584 -5.75 -23.66 2.95
CA CYS A 584 -5.55 -23.82 1.50
C CYS A 584 -6.89 -23.95 0.76
N VAL A 585 -7.84 -24.71 1.30
CA VAL A 585 -9.15 -24.94 0.68
C VAL A 585 -10.24 -23.95 1.13
N LEU A 586 -9.99 -23.18 2.18
CA LEU A 586 -10.96 -22.22 2.75
C LEU A 586 -11.63 -21.31 1.70
N PRO A 587 -10.92 -20.79 0.67
CA PRO A 587 -11.55 -19.97 -0.36
C PRO A 587 -12.68 -20.66 -1.10
N CYS A 588 -12.58 -21.98 -1.30
CA CYS A 588 -13.60 -22.75 -2.01
C CYS A 588 -14.94 -22.82 -1.27
N PHE A 589 -14.95 -22.54 0.02
CA PHE A 589 -16.11 -22.57 0.89
C PHE A 589 -16.49 -21.23 1.49
N THR A 590 -15.78 -20.17 1.10
CA THR A 590 -15.98 -18.81 1.61
C THR A 590 -16.97 -18.05 0.74
N THR A 591 -17.88 -17.31 1.39
CA THR A 591 -18.76 -16.36 0.72
C THR A 591 -18.09 -15.01 0.67
N PHE A 592 -17.86 -14.49 -0.53
CA PHE A 592 -17.27 -13.19 -0.77
C PHE A 592 -18.35 -12.16 -1.08
N ILE A 593 -18.31 -11.03 -0.39
CA ILE A 593 -19.25 -9.92 -0.52
C ILE A 593 -18.48 -8.67 -0.87
N ILE A 594 -18.96 -7.93 -1.88
CA ILE A 594 -18.40 -6.61 -2.21
C ILE A 594 -19.04 -5.54 -1.33
N GLN A 595 -18.23 -4.75 -0.66
CA GLN A 595 -18.70 -3.59 0.10
C GLN A 595 -18.99 -2.43 -0.85
N ASP A 596 -20.22 -2.36 -1.34
CA ASP A 596 -20.72 -1.24 -2.11
C ASP A 596 -21.98 -0.66 -1.45
N ARG A 597 -21.90 0.60 -0.98
CA ARG A 597 -23.04 1.27 -0.32
C ARG A 597 -24.18 1.55 -1.28
N PHE A 598 -23.87 1.66 -2.57
CA PHE A 598 -24.83 2.03 -3.60
C PHE A 598 -25.45 0.83 -4.30
N ASN A 599 -24.77 -0.32 -4.21
CA ASN A 599 -25.23 -1.57 -4.79
C ASN A 599 -24.95 -2.74 -3.81
N PRO A 600 -25.64 -2.77 -2.65
CA PRO A 600 -25.42 -3.82 -1.67
C PRO A 600 -25.94 -5.18 -2.22
N PRO A 601 -25.27 -6.30 -1.89
CA PRO A 601 -25.74 -7.62 -2.30
C PRO A 601 -27.10 -7.96 -1.70
N MET A 602 -27.89 -8.75 -2.42
CA MET A 602 -29.16 -9.27 -1.93
C MET A 602 -28.93 -10.35 -0.86
N ALA A 603 -29.89 -10.49 0.02
CA ALA A 603 -29.93 -11.60 0.97
C ALA A 603 -31.27 -12.33 0.92
N ASP A 604 -31.23 -13.63 1.20
CA ASP A 604 -32.41 -14.46 1.34
C ASP A 604 -33.18 -14.18 2.64
N LYS A 605 -34.27 -14.95 2.86
CA LYS A 605 -35.09 -14.84 4.08
C LYS A 605 -34.34 -15.17 5.37
N ARG A 606 -33.20 -15.87 5.28
CA ARG A 606 -32.33 -16.24 6.40
C ARG A 606 -31.20 -15.24 6.63
N SER A 607 -31.18 -14.15 5.87
CA SER A 607 -30.11 -13.15 5.86
C SER A 607 -28.77 -13.72 5.36
N ILE A 608 -28.83 -14.70 4.45
CA ILE A 608 -27.66 -15.25 3.78
C ILE A 608 -27.53 -14.50 2.45
N PRO A 609 -26.34 -13.97 2.10
CA PRO A 609 -26.12 -13.28 0.83
C PRO A 609 -26.43 -14.20 -0.37
N VAL A 610 -27.13 -13.68 -1.34
CA VAL A 610 -27.49 -14.41 -2.57
C VAL A 610 -26.42 -14.14 -3.62
N GLU A 611 -25.97 -15.20 -4.27
CA GLU A 611 -24.97 -15.08 -5.35
C GLU A 611 -25.57 -14.32 -6.55
N ASP A 612 -24.87 -13.28 -6.99
CA ASP A 612 -25.26 -12.46 -8.14
C ASP A 612 -24.09 -12.18 -9.11
N MET A 613 -22.93 -12.75 -8.85
CA MET A 613 -21.71 -12.61 -9.64
C MET A 613 -21.12 -11.20 -9.77
N THR A 614 -21.74 -10.22 -9.15
CA THR A 614 -21.29 -8.82 -9.16
C THR A 614 -20.99 -8.30 -7.77
N THR A 615 -21.81 -8.65 -6.80
CA THR A 615 -21.68 -8.19 -5.41
C THR A 615 -21.51 -9.33 -4.41
N CYS A 616 -21.89 -10.57 -4.78
CA CYS A 616 -21.75 -11.74 -3.93
C CYS A 616 -21.38 -12.99 -4.74
N VAL A 617 -20.43 -13.76 -4.24
CA VAL A 617 -19.98 -15.04 -4.82
C VAL A 617 -19.75 -16.06 -3.74
N HIS A 618 -20.24 -17.27 -3.95
CA HIS A 618 -19.99 -18.44 -3.10
C HIS A 618 -18.85 -19.30 -3.68
N GLY A 619 -17.76 -19.38 -2.94
CA GLY A 619 -16.58 -20.15 -3.34
C GLY A 619 -15.76 -19.48 -4.44
N THR A 620 -14.47 -19.42 -4.21
CA THR A 620 -13.47 -18.96 -5.16
C THR A 620 -12.25 -19.88 -5.12
N LYS A 621 -11.29 -19.68 -6.02
CA LYS A 621 -10.04 -20.46 -6.04
C LYS A 621 -8.92 -19.81 -5.23
N THR A 622 -9.12 -18.58 -4.76
CA THR A 622 -8.13 -17.81 -3.99
C THR A 622 -8.81 -16.83 -3.04
N MET A 623 -8.10 -16.42 -2.00
CA MET A 623 -8.60 -15.47 -1.00
C MET A 623 -8.48 -13.99 -1.40
N GLY A 624 -7.73 -13.66 -2.45
CA GLY A 624 -7.43 -12.27 -2.80
C GLY A 624 -6.23 -11.66 -2.07
N GLU A 625 -6.10 -10.32 -2.13
CA GLU A 625 -4.96 -9.59 -1.57
C GLU A 625 -4.96 -9.56 -0.03
N GLY A 626 -3.75 -9.55 0.55
CA GLY A 626 -3.54 -9.37 2.00
C GLY A 626 -3.50 -10.66 2.81
N MET A 627 -3.46 -11.82 2.16
CA MET A 627 -3.50 -13.14 2.78
C MET A 627 -2.25 -13.94 2.47
N ARG A 628 -1.77 -14.74 3.43
CA ARG A 628 -0.76 -15.78 3.23
C ARG A 628 0.52 -15.34 2.49
N GLN A 629 0.94 -14.11 2.68
CA GLN A 629 2.09 -13.56 1.95
C GLN A 629 3.35 -14.40 2.14
N LYS A 630 3.61 -14.91 3.34
CA LYS A 630 4.81 -15.70 3.62
C LYS A 630 4.78 -17.05 2.94
N LEU A 631 3.66 -17.78 3.03
CA LEU A 631 3.47 -19.06 2.33
C LEU A 631 3.68 -18.90 0.81
N TRP A 632 3.08 -17.86 0.23
CA TRP A 632 3.18 -17.59 -1.20
C TRP A 632 4.59 -17.14 -1.61
N THR A 633 5.28 -16.37 -0.78
CA THR A 633 6.69 -16.02 -1.02
C THR A 633 7.59 -17.26 -1.01
N ILE A 634 7.37 -18.21 -0.10
CA ILE A 634 8.10 -19.49 -0.08
C ILE A 634 7.90 -20.25 -1.40
N LEU A 635 6.63 -20.38 -1.84
CA LEU A 635 6.33 -21.06 -3.12
C LEU A 635 6.97 -20.33 -4.30
N THR A 636 6.85 -19.00 -4.37
CA THR A 636 7.46 -18.19 -5.43
C THR A 636 8.96 -18.41 -5.50
N SER A 637 9.65 -18.33 -4.38
CA SER A 637 11.09 -18.63 -4.33
C SER A 637 11.42 -20.04 -4.82
N CYS A 638 10.58 -21.03 -4.54
CA CYS A 638 10.84 -22.41 -5.00
C CYS A 638 10.86 -22.51 -6.52
N TRP A 639 9.87 -21.97 -7.23
CA TRP A 639 9.88 -22.07 -8.69
C TRP A 639 10.92 -21.15 -9.35
N GLU A 640 11.26 -20.03 -8.74
CA GLU A 640 12.34 -19.17 -9.21
C GLU A 640 13.70 -19.87 -9.08
N ILE A 641 13.96 -20.53 -7.95
CA ILE A 641 15.18 -21.36 -7.79
C ILE A 641 15.23 -22.47 -8.86
N MET A 642 14.10 -23.16 -9.11
CA MET A 642 14.05 -24.21 -10.14
C MET A 642 14.37 -23.63 -11.52
N ALA A 643 13.79 -22.47 -11.87
CA ALA A 643 14.03 -21.80 -13.13
C ALA A 643 15.51 -21.42 -13.32
N LEU A 644 16.12 -20.81 -12.31
CA LEU A 644 17.49 -20.34 -12.36
C LEU A 644 18.51 -21.52 -12.36
N ARG A 645 18.19 -22.61 -11.69
CA ARG A 645 18.97 -23.84 -11.76
C ARG A 645 18.89 -24.53 -13.14
N GLU A 646 17.69 -24.50 -13.78
CA GLU A 646 17.56 -24.99 -15.16
C GLU A 646 18.32 -24.08 -16.12
N ALA A 647 18.29 -22.77 -15.90
CA ALA A 647 19.07 -21.79 -16.66
C ALA A 647 20.59 -21.94 -16.45
N GLN A 648 21.04 -22.71 -15.48
CA GLN A 648 22.45 -22.91 -15.12
C GLN A 648 23.21 -21.61 -14.85
N VAL A 649 22.54 -20.64 -14.21
CA VAL A 649 23.14 -19.38 -13.77
C VAL A 649 23.48 -19.43 -12.28
N SER A 650 24.48 -18.68 -11.88
CA SER A 650 24.79 -18.43 -10.47
C SER A 650 23.98 -17.22 -10.01
N PHE A 651 23.27 -17.33 -8.92
CA PHE A 651 22.27 -16.33 -8.54
C PHE A 651 22.12 -16.13 -7.04
N ASN A 652 21.52 -14.99 -6.69
CA ASN A 652 20.93 -14.72 -5.38
C ASN A 652 19.52 -14.15 -5.59
N ILE A 653 18.53 -14.63 -4.84
CA ILE A 653 17.14 -14.15 -4.87
C ILE A 653 16.89 -13.34 -3.61
N LEU A 654 16.20 -12.23 -3.76
CA LEU A 654 15.66 -11.45 -2.66
C LEU A 654 14.18 -11.17 -2.94
N GLY A 655 13.31 -11.91 -2.24
CA GLY A 655 11.86 -11.87 -2.46
C GLY A 655 11.08 -11.31 -1.28
N GLN A 656 10.00 -10.60 -1.58
CA GLN A 656 8.99 -10.17 -0.62
C GLN A 656 7.63 -10.01 -1.32
N GLY A 657 6.79 -11.03 -1.22
CA GLY A 657 5.51 -11.04 -1.92
C GLY A 657 5.70 -11.10 -3.43
N ASP A 658 5.10 -10.17 -4.14
CA ASP A 658 5.23 -9.98 -5.59
C ASP A 658 6.52 -9.25 -6.02
N ASN A 659 7.22 -8.61 -5.09
CA ASN A 659 8.51 -7.97 -5.38
C ASN A 659 9.62 -9.02 -5.35
N GLN A 660 10.13 -9.38 -6.51
CA GLN A 660 11.20 -10.36 -6.68
C GLN A 660 12.37 -9.71 -7.42
N THR A 661 13.53 -9.75 -6.79
CA THR A 661 14.77 -9.22 -7.36
C THR A 661 15.81 -10.32 -7.37
N ILE A 662 16.35 -10.62 -8.53
CA ILE A 662 17.31 -11.68 -8.75
C ILE A 662 18.63 -11.07 -9.19
N ILE A 663 19.69 -11.37 -8.46
CA ILE A 663 21.04 -11.00 -8.85
C ILE A 663 21.67 -12.20 -9.52
N VAL A 664 22.09 -12.02 -10.76
CA VAL A 664 22.80 -13.04 -11.54
C VAL A 664 24.28 -12.67 -11.61
N TYR A 665 25.13 -13.60 -11.22
CA TYR A 665 26.58 -13.41 -11.24
C TYR A 665 27.16 -13.70 -12.63
N ARG A 666 28.14 -12.90 -13.02
CA ARG A 666 28.83 -13.01 -14.29
C ARG A 666 29.44 -14.37 -14.47
N SER A 667 29.39 -14.88 -15.68
CA SER A 667 30.18 -16.06 -16.14
C SER A 667 31.44 -15.63 -16.88
N ILE A 668 32.49 -16.44 -16.77
CA ILE A 668 33.72 -16.24 -17.55
C ILE A 668 33.53 -16.67 -19.01
N THR A 669 32.58 -17.58 -19.25
CA THR A 669 32.40 -18.24 -20.55
C THR A 669 31.30 -17.65 -21.42
N GLU A 670 30.43 -16.80 -20.86
CA GLU A 670 29.24 -16.30 -21.54
C GLU A 670 29.04 -14.79 -21.29
N THR A 671 28.37 -14.13 -22.24
CA THR A 671 28.00 -12.72 -22.09
C THR A 671 26.85 -12.56 -21.06
N ASN A 672 26.82 -11.43 -20.37
CA ASN A 672 25.73 -11.12 -19.45
C ASN A 672 24.36 -11.13 -20.14
N GLN A 673 24.30 -10.72 -21.42
CA GLN A 673 23.04 -10.75 -22.18
C GLN A 673 22.55 -12.19 -22.39
N ALA A 674 23.42 -13.11 -22.78
CA ALA A 674 23.05 -14.52 -22.98
C ALA A 674 22.58 -15.18 -21.67
N LEU A 675 23.24 -14.85 -20.56
CA LEU A 675 22.80 -15.28 -19.23
C LEU A 675 21.42 -14.72 -18.85
N ALA A 676 21.19 -13.44 -19.12
CA ALA A 676 19.91 -12.77 -18.85
C ALA A 676 18.76 -13.38 -19.66
N ASP A 677 18.94 -13.55 -20.95
CA ASP A 677 17.94 -14.11 -21.87
C ASP A 677 17.55 -15.53 -21.43
N ARG A 678 18.56 -16.37 -21.11
CA ARG A 678 18.33 -17.73 -20.64
C ARG A 678 17.61 -17.76 -19.27
N ALA A 679 18.05 -16.92 -18.33
CA ALA A 679 17.41 -16.83 -17.02
C ALA A 679 15.96 -16.37 -17.13
N LEU A 680 15.69 -15.30 -17.89
CA LEU A 680 14.32 -14.79 -18.14
C LEU A 680 13.45 -15.84 -18.82
N GLY A 681 13.95 -16.52 -19.86
CA GLY A 681 13.21 -17.58 -20.54
C GLY A 681 12.77 -18.71 -19.60
N CYS A 682 13.66 -19.14 -18.71
CA CYS A 682 13.32 -20.12 -17.68
C CYS A 682 12.34 -19.55 -16.63
N LEU A 683 12.52 -18.32 -16.18
CA LEU A 683 11.62 -17.67 -15.21
C LEU A 683 10.19 -17.53 -15.76
N TYR A 684 10.03 -17.12 -17.02
CA TYR A 684 8.73 -17.09 -17.69
C TYR A 684 8.09 -18.48 -17.79
N LYS A 685 8.88 -19.48 -18.16
CA LYS A 685 8.43 -20.88 -18.24
C LYS A 685 7.90 -21.37 -16.90
N TYR A 686 8.67 -21.20 -15.82
CA TYR A 686 8.31 -21.71 -14.49
C TYR A 686 7.17 -20.92 -13.84
N ALA A 687 7.13 -19.61 -14.01
CA ALA A 687 6.00 -18.80 -13.59
C ALA A 687 4.68 -19.30 -14.23
N ARG A 688 4.70 -19.54 -15.56
CA ARG A 688 3.54 -20.07 -16.28
C ARG A 688 3.14 -21.46 -15.79
N LEU A 689 4.10 -22.38 -15.54
CA LEU A 689 3.84 -23.69 -14.97
C LEU A 689 3.23 -23.60 -13.55
N ALA A 690 3.58 -22.56 -12.78
CA ALA A 690 2.99 -22.28 -11.48
C ALA A 690 1.64 -21.53 -11.56
N GLY A 691 1.08 -21.33 -12.77
CA GLY A 691 -0.17 -20.63 -12.99
C GLY A 691 -0.07 -19.10 -12.85
N HIS A 692 1.14 -18.56 -12.86
CA HIS A 692 1.40 -17.12 -12.73
C HIS A 692 1.85 -16.52 -14.06
N THR A 693 1.54 -15.24 -14.24
CA THR A 693 1.96 -14.47 -15.41
C THR A 693 2.89 -13.34 -14.96
N LEU A 694 4.09 -13.30 -15.53
CA LEU A 694 4.99 -12.17 -15.41
C LEU A 694 4.52 -11.06 -16.35
N LYS A 695 4.55 -9.81 -15.88
CA LYS A 695 4.30 -8.64 -16.71
C LYS A 695 5.57 -8.31 -17.47
N VAL A 696 5.61 -8.69 -18.74
CA VAL A 696 6.79 -8.47 -19.60
C VAL A 696 7.21 -7.01 -19.61
N GLU A 697 6.23 -6.11 -19.61
CA GLU A 697 6.41 -4.67 -19.61
C GLU A 697 6.96 -4.08 -18.28
N GLU A 698 6.86 -4.81 -17.19
CA GLU A 698 7.34 -4.38 -15.86
C GLU A 698 8.52 -5.27 -15.37
N CYS A 699 8.96 -6.25 -16.17
CA CYS A 699 10.15 -7.08 -15.90
C CYS A 699 11.36 -6.55 -16.68
N TRP A 700 12.46 -6.31 -16.00
CA TRP A 700 13.62 -5.69 -16.61
C TRP A 700 14.95 -6.27 -16.12
N VAL A 701 16.01 -6.04 -16.91
CA VAL A 701 17.39 -6.42 -16.61
C VAL A 701 18.25 -5.18 -16.60
N SER A 702 19.12 -5.04 -15.60
CA SER A 702 20.02 -3.90 -15.51
C SER A 702 21.34 -4.23 -14.84
N ASP A 703 22.40 -3.54 -15.28
CA ASP A 703 23.71 -3.53 -14.64
C ASP A 703 24.09 -2.14 -14.09
N CYS A 704 23.13 -1.22 -14.08
CA CYS A 704 23.30 0.13 -13.49
C CYS A 704 22.21 0.49 -12.46
N LEU A 705 21.00 -0.07 -12.61
CA LEU A 705 19.85 0.20 -11.75
C LEU A 705 19.49 -1.04 -10.93
N TYR A 706 19.17 -0.82 -9.66
CA TYR A 706 18.71 -1.85 -8.75
C TYR A 706 17.48 -1.34 -7.97
N GLU A 707 16.41 -2.13 -7.96
CA GLU A 707 15.21 -1.83 -7.16
C GLU A 707 14.89 -2.98 -6.22
N TYR A 708 14.55 -2.66 -4.98
CA TYR A 708 13.96 -3.61 -4.05
C TYR A 708 13.01 -2.92 -3.07
N GLY A 709 11.77 -3.39 -3.00
CA GLY A 709 10.78 -2.84 -2.09
C GLY A 709 10.54 -1.33 -2.30
N LYS A 710 10.60 -0.86 -3.53
CA LYS A 710 10.51 0.55 -3.94
C LYS A 710 11.66 1.44 -3.48
N ARG A 711 12.77 0.85 -3.07
CA ARG A 711 14.05 1.52 -2.86
C ARG A 711 14.87 1.35 -4.13
N LEU A 712 15.29 2.48 -4.70
CA LEU A 712 16.08 2.52 -5.92
C LEU A 712 17.55 2.80 -5.60
N PHE A 713 18.43 2.16 -6.35
CA PHE A 713 19.88 2.39 -6.32
C PHE A 713 20.36 2.57 -7.76
N PHE A 714 21.04 3.64 -8.01
CA PHE A 714 21.66 3.91 -9.30
C PHE A 714 23.19 3.91 -9.14
N GLU A 715 23.88 3.09 -9.90
CA GLU A 715 25.35 2.89 -9.80
C GLU A 715 25.83 2.74 -8.35
N GLY A 716 25.16 1.89 -7.57
CA GLY A 716 25.51 1.60 -6.18
C GLY A 716 25.05 2.65 -5.15
N ILE A 717 24.59 3.79 -5.60
CA ILE A 717 24.16 4.90 -4.73
C ILE A 717 22.65 4.82 -4.53
N PRO A 718 22.16 4.80 -3.28
CA PRO A 718 20.72 4.83 -3.02
C PRO A 718 20.13 6.16 -3.50
N ILE A 719 18.98 6.09 -4.18
CA ILE A 719 18.21 7.26 -4.57
C ILE A 719 17.42 7.73 -3.34
N PRO A 720 17.54 8.99 -2.93
CA PRO A 720 16.80 9.53 -1.81
C PRO A 720 15.30 9.35 -1.96
N GLY A 721 14.67 8.66 -1.00
CA GLY A 721 13.24 8.37 -1.00
C GLY A 721 12.38 9.37 -0.24
N SER A 722 12.96 10.40 0.35
CA SER A 722 12.29 11.38 1.22
C SER A 722 11.13 12.09 0.54
N LEU A 723 11.29 12.58 -0.70
CA LEU A 723 10.20 13.22 -1.44
C LEU A 723 8.99 12.30 -1.59
N LYS A 724 9.23 11.05 -2.00
CA LYS A 724 8.19 10.03 -2.16
C LYS A 724 7.46 9.71 -0.86
N GLN A 725 8.19 9.59 0.23
CA GLN A 725 7.61 9.24 1.53
C GLN A 725 6.89 10.43 2.17
N LEU A 726 7.48 11.62 2.16
CA LEU A 726 6.88 12.82 2.74
C LEU A 726 5.65 13.30 1.98
N SER A 727 5.61 13.14 0.65
CA SER A 727 4.42 13.43 -0.15
C SER A 727 3.26 12.44 0.07
N ARG A 728 3.48 11.33 0.77
CA ARG A 728 2.44 10.34 1.09
C ARG A 728 1.73 10.58 2.41
N VAL A 729 2.15 11.54 3.20
CA VAL A 729 1.49 11.87 4.47
C VAL A 729 0.08 12.36 4.18
N THR A 730 -0.89 11.51 4.46
CA THR A 730 -2.30 11.80 4.25
C THR A 730 -3.06 11.61 5.55
N ASP A 731 -4.19 12.32 5.71
CA ASP A 731 -4.98 12.30 6.95
C ASP A 731 -5.86 11.06 7.10
N SER A 732 -5.93 10.20 6.09
CA SER A 732 -6.72 8.98 6.21
C SER A 732 -6.04 7.98 7.12
N THR A 733 -6.19 8.17 8.39
CA THR A 733 -5.76 7.22 9.43
C THR A 733 -6.59 5.95 9.44
N GLY A 734 -7.66 5.87 8.63
CA GLY A 734 -8.67 4.83 8.73
C GLY A 734 -9.51 4.91 9.99
N GLU A 735 -9.36 5.98 10.76
CA GLU A 735 -10.16 6.29 11.94
C GLU A 735 -11.33 7.20 11.57
N LEU A 736 -12.47 6.95 12.17
CA LEU A 736 -13.69 7.76 11.97
C LEU A 736 -13.53 9.19 12.47
N PHE A 737 -12.69 9.37 13.47
CA PHE A 737 -12.41 10.65 14.09
C PHE A 737 -10.89 10.81 14.25
N PRO A 738 -10.18 11.19 13.18
CA PRO A 738 -8.76 11.48 13.30
C PRO A 738 -8.57 12.63 14.28
N ASN A 739 -7.86 12.37 15.36
CA ASN A 739 -7.49 13.39 16.35
C ASN A 739 -6.05 13.87 16.10
N LEU A 740 -5.66 14.95 16.77
CA LEU A 740 -4.32 15.54 16.62
C LEU A 740 -3.21 14.50 16.86
N TYR A 741 -3.35 13.67 17.91
CA TYR A 741 -2.34 12.65 18.21
C TYR A 741 -2.16 11.64 17.07
N SER A 742 -3.26 11.12 16.50
CA SER A 742 -3.19 10.15 15.39
C SER A 742 -2.63 10.78 14.12
N LYS A 743 -2.95 12.05 13.82
CA LYS A 743 -2.39 12.78 12.68
C LYS A 743 -0.88 12.97 12.83
N LEU A 744 -0.42 13.39 14.01
CA LEU A 744 0.99 13.56 14.29
C LEU A 744 1.74 12.22 14.30
N ALA A 745 1.13 11.14 14.80
CA ALA A 745 1.72 9.80 14.75
C ALA A 745 1.91 9.33 13.29
N CYS A 746 0.94 9.56 12.41
CA CYS A 746 1.06 9.27 10.98
C CYS A 746 2.17 10.11 10.32
N LEU A 747 2.25 11.40 10.66
CA LEU A 747 3.31 12.29 10.18
C LEU A 747 4.69 11.78 10.58
N VAL A 748 4.89 11.49 11.87
CA VAL A 748 6.18 11.00 12.40
C VAL A 748 6.56 9.65 11.79
N SER A 749 5.59 8.74 11.63
CA SER A 749 5.81 7.44 10.96
C SER A 749 6.26 7.61 9.50
N SER A 750 5.67 8.56 8.78
CA SER A 750 6.06 8.88 7.40
C SER A 750 7.44 9.55 7.34
N CYS A 751 7.75 10.44 8.29
CA CYS A 751 9.07 11.04 8.42
C CYS A 751 10.14 9.99 8.77
N LEU A 752 9.82 9.01 9.63
CA LEU A 752 10.71 7.89 9.92
C LEU A 752 10.97 7.05 8.66
N SER A 753 9.94 6.73 7.90
CA SER A 753 10.08 6.02 6.62
C SER A 753 10.92 6.81 5.62
N ALA A 754 10.76 8.13 5.59
CA ALA A 754 11.58 9.02 4.77
C ALA A 754 13.05 9.01 5.21
N ALA A 755 13.32 9.16 6.49
CA ALA A 755 14.67 9.10 7.05
C ALA A 755 15.36 7.76 6.74
N MET A 756 14.63 6.65 6.87
CA MET A 756 15.17 5.30 6.58
C MET A 756 15.39 5.02 5.09
N SER A 757 14.77 5.80 4.21
CA SER A 757 14.91 5.68 2.74
C SER A 757 15.84 6.74 2.13
N ASP A 758 16.50 7.54 2.97
CA ASP A 758 17.43 8.59 2.55
C ASP A 758 18.85 8.29 3.08
N ILE A 759 19.83 9.03 2.57
CA ILE A 759 21.23 8.99 3.05
C ILE A 759 21.35 9.70 4.39
N SER A 760 20.45 10.65 4.66
CA SER A 760 20.51 11.55 5.80
C SER A 760 19.10 11.78 6.39
N PRO A 761 18.95 11.83 7.73
CA PRO A 761 17.65 12.08 8.35
C PRO A 761 17.23 13.56 8.31
N TRP A 762 18.11 14.47 7.86
CA TRP A 762 17.90 15.92 8.03
C TRP A 762 16.77 16.46 7.16
N VAL A 763 16.59 15.93 5.95
CA VAL A 763 15.42 16.29 5.11
C VAL A 763 14.14 15.89 5.81
N ALA A 764 14.06 14.64 6.29
CA ALA A 764 12.89 14.12 6.98
C ALA A 764 12.60 14.85 8.28
N LEU A 765 13.63 15.17 9.08
CA LEU A 765 13.50 15.96 10.31
C LEU A 765 12.99 17.37 10.02
N THR A 766 13.67 18.10 9.16
CA THR A 766 13.39 19.54 8.93
C THR A 766 12.01 19.70 8.28
N THR A 767 11.71 18.88 7.26
CA THR A 767 10.37 18.85 6.67
C THR A 767 9.34 18.44 7.71
N GLY A 768 9.62 17.38 8.49
CA GLY A 768 8.73 16.91 9.55
C GLY A 768 8.41 17.96 10.59
N VAL A 769 9.38 18.76 11.02
CA VAL A 769 9.16 19.88 11.94
C VAL A 769 8.27 20.96 11.31
N CYS A 770 8.51 21.35 10.06
CA CYS A 770 7.64 22.29 9.36
C CYS A 770 6.19 21.78 9.27
N LEU A 771 6.01 20.53 8.86
CA LEU A 771 4.68 19.91 8.71
C LEU A 771 3.99 19.71 10.07
N TYR A 772 4.75 19.37 11.10
CA TYR A 772 4.25 19.26 12.47
C TYR A 772 3.66 20.59 12.97
N LEU A 773 4.38 21.69 12.78
CA LEU A 773 3.91 23.02 13.16
C LEU A 773 2.69 23.46 12.34
N ILE A 774 2.62 23.06 11.07
CA ILE A 774 1.44 23.30 10.22
C ILE A 774 0.23 22.53 10.76
N GLU A 775 0.38 21.25 11.14
CA GLU A 775 -0.73 20.46 11.73
C GLU A 775 -1.19 21.06 13.06
N LEU A 776 -0.25 21.48 13.92
CA LEU A 776 -0.61 22.21 15.15
C LEU A 776 -1.40 23.48 14.84
N TYR A 777 -0.99 24.24 13.82
CA TYR A 777 -1.69 25.47 13.41
C TYR A 777 -3.12 25.19 12.92
N VAL A 778 -3.34 24.08 12.25
CA VAL A 778 -4.69 23.68 11.80
C VAL A 778 -5.59 23.27 12.98
N GLU A 779 -5.03 22.58 13.97
CA GLU A 779 -5.79 21.91 15.02
C GLU A 779 -5.95 22.75 16.31
N LEU A 780 -5.00 23.63 16.60
CA LEU A 780 -4.96 24.34 17.87
C LEU A 780 -5.55 25.76 17.76
N PRO A 781 -6.11 26.29 18.85
CA PRO A 781 -6.55 27.68 18.88
C PRO A 781 -5.43 28.68 18.60
N MET A 782 -5.74 29.80 17.93
CA MET A 782 -4.78 30.82 17.53
C MET A 782 -3.95 31.37 18.70
N ARG A 783 -4.55 31.48 19.90
CA ARG A 783 -3.85 31.93 21.11
C ARG A 783 -2.63 31.05 21.46
N ILE A 784 -2.73 29.73 21.22
CA ILE A 784 -1.64 28.80 21.45
C ILE A 784 -0.57 28.98 20.36
N MET A 785 -0.99 29.23 19.13
CA MET A 785 -0.12 29.38 17.99
C MET A 785 0.71 30.68 18.02
N GLN A 786 0.40 31.64 18.87
CA GLN A 786 1.18 32.85 19.09
C GLN A 786 2.30 32.67 20.13
N GLU A 787 2.24 31.60 20.92
CA GLU A 787 3.20 31.28 21.97
C GLU A 787 4.33 30.41 21.43
N GLU A 788 5.40 31.03 20.92
CA GLU A 788 6.54 30.34 20.32
C GLU A 788 7.18 29.29 21.24
N SER A 789 7.36 29.61 22.53
CA SER A 789 7.90 28.70 23.53
C SER A 789 7.06 27.45 23.72
N LEU A 790 5.73 27.59 23.66
CA LEU A 790 4.81 26.46 23.77
C LEU A 790 4.89 25.56 22.53
N LEU A 791 4.97 26.12 21.33
CA LEU A 791 5.14 25.35 20.09
C LEU A 791 6.44 24.55 20.09
N ILE A 792 7.53 25.17 20.52
CA ILE A 792 8.83 24.50 20.65
C ILE A 792 8.70 23.33 21.64
N THR A 793 8.11 23.59 22.80
CA THR A 793 7.92 22.58 23.85
C THR A 793 7.07 21.42 23.34
N LEU A 794 5.94 21.68 22.69
CA LEU A 794 5.06 20.63 22.12
C LEU A 794 5.81 19.76 21.08
N CYS A 795 6.76 20.32 20.34
CA CYS A 795 7.56 19.55 19.38
C CYS A 795 8.70 18.77 20.03
N LEU A 796 9.21 19.18 21.17
CA LEU A 796 10.33 18.51 21.86
C LEU A 796 9.89 17.50 22.91
N VAL A 797 8.70 17.68 23.50
CA VAL A 797 8.14 16.76 24.49
C VAL A 797 7.39 15.64 23.80
N GLY A 798 7.97 14.45 23.79
CA GLY A 798 7.39 13.27 23.16
C GLY A 798 6.47 12.46 24.10
N PRO A 799 5.87 11.39 23.56
CA PRO A 799 4.91 10.54 24.30
C PRO A 799 5.44 9.99 25.62
N SER A 800 6.74 9.68 25.71
CA SER A 800 7.36 9.16 26.94
C SER A 800 7.35 10.16 28.10
N LEU A 801 7.14 11.44 27.83
CA LEU A 801 7.01 12.52 28.80
C LEU A 801 5.58 13.10 28.87
N GLY A 802 4.61 12.37 28.34
CA GLY A 802 3.20 12.80 28.29
C GLY A 802 2.88 13.81 27.19
N GLY A 803 3.79 14.00 26.24
CA GLY A 803 3.61 14.89 25.08
C GLY A 803 3.02 14.21 23.86
N LEU A 804 3.20 14.84 22.69
CA LEU A 804 2.70 14.39 21.40
C LEU A 804 3.77 13.62 20.61
N PRO A 805 3.39 12.76 19.63
CA PRO A 805 4.35 12.20 18.69
C PRO A 805 5.17 13.31 18.04
N THR A 806 6.51 13.20 18.04
CA THR A 806 7.40 14.28 17.61
C THR A 806 8.44 13.82 16.61
N PRO A 807 8.75 14.62 15.56
CA PRO A 807 9.86 14.34 14.64
C PRO A 807 11.25 14.59 15.28
N ALA A 808 11.35 15.27 16.41
CA ALA A 808 12.62 15.59 17.06
C ALA A 808 13.46 14.36 17.45
N THR A 809 12.84 13.20 17.57
CA THR A 809 13.49 11.91 17.87
C THR A 809 14.06 11.21 16.63
N LEU A 810 13.77 11.67 15.41
CA LEU A 810 14.19 10.99 14.18
C LEU A 810 15.71 10.76 14.05
N PRO A 811 16.59 11.72 14.37
CA PRO A 811 18.03 11.48 14.29
C PRO A 811 18.49 10.34 15.18
N SER A 812 17.91 10.21 16.37
CA SER A 812 18.23 9.12 17.31
C SER A 812 17.83 7.75 16.75
N VAL A 813 16.61 7.65 16.23
CA VAL A 813 16.13 6.41 15.61
C VAL A 813 16.97 6.05 14.39
N PHE A 814 17.31 7.03 13.58
CA PHE A 814 18.11 6.83 12.36
C PHE A 814 19.54 6.35 12.69
N PHE A 815 20.25 7.06 13.57
CA PHE A 815 21.67 6.78 13.83
C PHE A 815 21.92 5.67 14.85
N ARG A 816 20.99 5.45 15.79
CA ARG A 816 21.20 4.51 16.90
C ARG A 816 20.20 3.34 16.96
N GLY A 817 19.14 3.37 16.17
CA GLY A 817 18.08 2.38 16.25
C GLY A 817 17.41 2.35 17.63
N MET A 818 17.22 3.50 18.25
CA MET A 818 16.84 3.65 19.65
C MET A 818 15.44 3.09 19.92
N SER A 819 15.32 2.21 20.90
CA SER A 819 14.04 1.66 21.36
C SER A 819 13.38 2.55 22.43
N ASP A 820 14.19 3.28 23.24
CA ASP A 820 13.68 4.19 24.27
C ASP A 820 14.03 5.64 23.93
N PRO A 821 13.05 6.49 23.59
CA PRO A 821 13.28 7.90 23.26
C PRO A 821 13.46 8.80 24.49
N LEU A 822 13.21 8.34 25.72
CA LEU A 822 13.23 9.16 26.92
C LEU A 822 14.59 9.84 27.19
N PRO A 823 15.75 9.15 27.12
CA PRO A 823 17.05 9.80 27.32
C PRO A 823 17.32 10.93 26.33
N LEU A 824 16.90 10.75 25.06
CA LEU A 824 17.04 11.79 24.05
C LEU A 824 16.14 12.98 24.33
N GLN A 825 14.88 12.75 24.69
CA GLN A 825 13.94 13.82 25.01
C GLN A 825 14.43 14.66 26.18
N LEU A 826 14.98 14.02 27.22
CA LEU A 826 15.61 14.74 28.33
C LEU A 826 16.85 15.53 27.90
N ALA A 827 17.66 14.97 26.98
CA ALA A 827 18.80 15.70 26.43
C ALA A 827 18.38 16.92 25.62
N LEU A 828 17.33 16.80 24.77
CA LEU A 828 16.76 17.90 24.00
C LEU A 828 16.26 19.03 24.92
N LEU A 829 15.52 18.68 25.99
CA LEU A 829 15.01 19.64 26.96
C LEU A 829 16.13 20.35 27.75
N LYS A 830 17.24 19.67 27.99
CA LYS A 830 18.42 20.32 28.62
C LYS A 830 19.15 21.28 27.69
N THR A 831 19.09 21.03 26.38
CA THR A 831 19.72 21.87 25.35
C THR A 831 18.89 23.12 25.05
N LEU A 832 17.56 23.00 25.19
CA LEU A 832 16.63 24.12 25.09
C LEU A 832 16.86 25.15 26.24
#